data_d881e362c4f7786edb9f0a8eff61b3b7
#
_entry.id   d881e362c4f7786edb9f0a8eff61b3b7
#
_cell.length_a   1.000
_cell.length_b   1.000
_cell.length_c   1.000
_cell.angle_alpha   90.00
_cell.angle_beta   90.00
_cell.angle_gamma   90.00
#
_symmetry.space_group_name_H-M   'P 1'
#
loop_
_entity.id
_entity.type
_entity.pdbx_description
1 polymer ?
#
loop_
_entity_poly.entity_id
_entity_poly.type
_entity_poly.pdbx_seq_one_letter_code
_entity_poly.pdbx_strand_id
1 'polypeptide(L)'
;MFTTTPDPHDIDEGALEVHAPKTAAAGVKAVAVALERGMAQAGVARTVRGMLRINQRDGFDCPGCAWPESITGKRKPAEFCENGAKAIAEESTVRTVTPEFWAAHPIAELEGRSEFWLGSRGRITEPVVVRPGETHYSPISWGEAFELIGEHLRATTPERCVFYTSGRTANETAFLYQLFARSLGTNNLPDCSNMCHESSGFALNPTIGVGKGTVSLEDIHRSELVLVVGQNPGTNHPRMLSALVECRKNGGKVVAVNPLPEAGLMAFKDPQALGGIAGGGEKVADEFLQIKVGGDLALFQALGHLLLAREEREPGSVVDRHFVEAQTAGFAEYREARRALDWAETERATGLSRAQMETVAEMMVASKATIVCWALGLTQQRHSVDTLKEIVNLLLVQGNFGRPGAGACPVRGHSNVQGDRTMGIWEKPTEAFIAALEAEFGIPFPREHGYESVETQHALEAGEVDVFVSMGGNFLSAASDTEHTRAGLKRTGLTVHVSTKPNLSHVAHGRTSLILPTLGRTDVDDKHAGGRQFVTIEDSMSVVHRSQGRLRPVSEHLLAEPVIVARMAEAALGEDHPVDWRAMAEDYDLIRDHIARVIPGFEDYNRRVRTRDGFVLPSPPRDTRTFATDIGKARFTVSPLEYLTPPAGHLILQTLRSHDQYNTTIYGLDDRYRGISKARKVVLANPEDLAALGFADRELVDVISVFNGDERRAEAFRLVGYPTARGCAAAYYPEANVLVHKDLVARESNTPGYKALTVRFERRQ
;
A
#
# COMPACT_ATOMS: atom_id res chain seq x y z
N MET A 1 0.13 36.17 -16.46
CA MET A 1 -0.74 36.19 -15.29
C MET A 1 -1.32 34.78 -15.17
N PHE A 2 -0.84 34.02 -14.22
CA PHE A 2 -1.43 32.70 -13.92
C PHE A 2 -2.66 32.98 -13.05
N THR A 3 -3.84 32.68 -13.57
CA THR A 3 -5.04 32.64 -12.75
C THR A 3 -4.86 31.55 -11.71
N THR A 4 -4.60 31.95 -10.48
CA THR A 4 -4.62 31.03 -9.34
C THR A 4 -6.03 30.43 -9.29
N THR A 5 -6.12 29.12 -9.46
CA THR A 5 -7.37 28.43 -9.20
C THR A 5 -7.81 28.79 -7.78
N PRO A 6 -9.09 29.16 -7.54
CA PRO A 6 -9.57 29.48 -6.21
C PRO A 6 -9.20 28.37 -5.22
N ASP A 7 -8.96 28.74 -3.98
CA ASP A 7 -8.74 27.76 -2.93
C ASP A 7 -9.95 26.84 -2.81
N PRO A 8 -9.75 25.49 -2.85
CA PRO A 8 -10.86 24.57 -2.72
C PRO A 8 -11.55 24.77 -1.36
N HIS A 9 -12.88 24.83 -1.39
CA HIS A 9 -13.69 24.75 -0.18
C HIS A 9 -13.51 23.38 0.48
N ASP A 10 -13.84 23.28 1.75
CA ASP A 10 -13.87 22.00 2.45
C ASP A 10 -15.01 21.11 1.93
N ILE A 11 -15.02 19.83 2.31
CA ILE A 11 -16.03 18.88 1.84
C ILE A 11 -17.40 19.28 2.38
N ASP A 12 -18.36 19.46 1.48
CA ASP A 12 -19.77 19.54 1.83
C ASP A 12 -20.42 18.16 1.58
N GLU A 13 -20.60 17.39 2.65
CA GLU A 13 -21.24 16.07 2.55
C GLU A 13 -22.72 16.15 2.12
N GLY A 14 -23.36 17.34 2.23
CA GLY A 14 -24.70 17.60 1.72
C GLY A 14 -24.77 17.70 0.19
N ALA A 15 -23.65 18.01 -0.46
CA ALA A 15 -23.57 18.18 -1.91
C ALA A 15 -23.40 16.86 -2.69
N LEU A 16 -23.55 15.71 -2.04
CA LEU A 16 -23.40 14.37 -2.65
C LEU A 16 -24.17 14.24 -3.97
N GLU A 17 -23.45 13.92 -5.04
CA GLU A 17 -24.02 13.50 -6.31
C GLU A 17 -23.74 12.01 -6.57
N VAL A 18 -24.73 11.30 -7.05
CA VAL A 18 -24.59 9.88 -7.37
C VAL A 18 -25.13 9.61 -8.76
N HIS A 19 -24.30 8.99 -9.58
CA HIS A 19 -24.54 8.61 -10.96
C HIS A 19 -24.45 7.09 -11.13
N ALA A 20 -24.86 6.59 -12.29
CA ALA A 20 -24.66 5.18 -12.61
C ALA A 20 -23.16 4.81 -12.64
N PRO A 21 -22.79 3.67 -12.05
CA PRO A 21 -21.40 3.19 -12.09
C PRO A 21 -20.97 2.91 -13.53
N LYS A 22 -19.66 3.08 -13.79
CA LYS A 22 -19.05 2.79 -15.09
C LYS A 22 -18.75 1.30 -15.23
N THR A 23 -18.79 0.83 -16.47
CA THR A 23 -18.46 -0.56 -16.84
C THR A 23 -17.10 -0.69 -17.54
N ALA A 24 -16.38 0.42 -17.71
CA ALA A 24 -15.05 0.42 -18.31
C ALA A 24 -14.16 1.49 -17.66
N ALA A 25 -12.90 1.15 -17.43
CA ALA A 25 -11.89 2.05 -16.90
C ALA A 25 -11.15 2.81 -18.00
N ALA A 26 -10.49 3.93 -17.60
CA ALA A 26 -9.63 4.80 -18.41
C ALA A 26 -10.34 5.53 -19.56
N GLY A 27 -9.82 5.43 -20.78
CA GLY A 27 -10.33 6.13 -21.97
C GLY A 27 -9.92 7.60 -22.04
N VAL A 28 -10.49 8.34 -23.00
CA VAL A 28 -10.20 9.76 -23.24
C VAL A 28 -10.45 10.64 -22.01
N LYS A 29 -11.47 10.30 -21.21
CA LYS A 29 -11.76 11.05 -19.97
C LYS A 29 -10.60 11.00 -18.97
N ALA A 30 -9.90 9.88 -18.88
CA ALA A 30 -8.73 9.74 -18.01
C ALA A 30 -7.59 10.68 -18.42
N VAL A 31 -7.37 10.83 -19.73
CA VAL A 31 -6.37 11.77 -20.27
C VAL A 31 -6.78 13.21 -19.99
N ALA A 32 -8.05 13.55 -20.23
CA ALA A 32 -8.56 14.90 -19.96
C ALA A 32 -8.42 15.28 -18.48
N VAL A 33 -8.80 14.39 -17.55
CA VAL A 33 -8.67 14.63 -16.10
C VAL A 33 -7.21 14.74 -15.69
N ALA A 34 -6.31 13.89 -16.23
CA ALA A 34 -4.88 13.97 -15.95
C ALA A 34 -4.28 15.33 -16.35
N LEU A 35 -4.61 15.82 -17.54
CA LEU A 35 -4.16 17.14 -18.04
C LEU A 35 -4.76 18.29 -17.23
N GLU A 36 -6.07 18.25 -17.00
CA GLU A 36 -6.79 19.26 -16.21
C GLU A 36 -6.19 19.42 -14.81
N ARG A 37 -6.02 18.30 -14.10
CA ARG A 37 -5.43 18.30 -12.75
C ARG A 37 -3.98 18.81 -12.78
N GLY A 38 -3.18 18.34 -13.73
CA GLY A 38 -1.80 18.81 -13.89
C GLY A 38 -1.73 20.32 -14.11
N MET A 39 -2.49 20.84 -15.06
CA MET A 39 -2.50 22.28 -15.37
C MET A 39 -3.00 23.12 -14.19
N ALA A 40 -4.02 22.65 -13.47
CA ALA A 40 -4.57 23.37 -12.32
C ALA A 40 -3.60 23.44 -11.12
N GLN A 41 -2.80 22.39 -10.89
CA GLN A 41 -1.88 22.31 -9.75
C GLN A 41 -0.48 22.88 -10.06
N ALA A 42 0.11 22.48 -11.19
CA ALA A 42 1.50 22.74 -11.50
C ALA A 42 1.72 23.73 -12.67
N GLY A 43 0.66 24.10 -13.37
CA GLY A 43 0.73 24.88 -14.60
C GLY A 43 1.25 24.05 -15.79
N VAL A 44 1.12 24.57 -17.01
CA VAL A 44 1.38 23.83 -18.25
C VAL A 44 2.82 23.30 -18.34
N ALA A 45 3.81 24.16 -18.11
CA ALA A 45 5.21 23.81 -18.32
C ALA A 45 5.72 22.71 -17.35
N ARG A 46 5.38 22.79 -16.06
CA ARG A 46 5.76 21.77 -15.07
C ARG A 46 5.00 20.47 -15.32
N THR A 47 3.71 20.54 -15.66
CA THR A 47 2.90 19.37 -16.00
C THR A 47 3.49 18.58 -17.16
N VAL A 48 3.75 19.25 -18.29
CA VAL A 48 4.31 18.58 -19.48
C VAL A 48 5.69 17.99 -19.18
N ARG A 49 6.57 18.76 -18.51
CA ARG A 49 7.91 18.26 -18.13
C ARG A 49 7.81 17.06 -17.18
N GLY A 50 6.93 17.10 -16.19
CA GLY A 50 6.72 16.00 -15.25
C GLY A 50 6.19 14.75 -15.96
N MET A 51 5.11 14.89 -16.76
CA MET A 51 4.50 13.76 -17.47
C MET A 51 5.43 13.09 -18.50
N LEU A 52 6.36 13.82 -19.09
CA LEU A 52 7.37 13.25 -20.00
C LEU A 52 8.55 12.56 -19.29
N ARG A 53 8.64 12.69 -17.96
CA ARG A 53 9.76 12.16 -17.17
C ARG A 53 9.36 11.09 -16.16
N ILE A 54 8.08 10.98 -15.85
CA ILE A 54 7.56 9.95 -14.95
C ILE A 54 7.80 8.56 -15.55
N ASN A 55 8.37 7.65 -14.74
CA ASN A 55 8.72 6.27 -15.09
C ASN A 55 9.62 6.15 -16.34
N GLN A 56 10.32 7.21 -16.71
CA GLN A 56 11.32 7.17 -17.77
C GLN A 56 12.71 6.91 -17.20
N ARG A 57 13.59 6.32 -18.01
CA ARG A 57 14.95 5.93 -17.59
C ARG A 57 15.82 7.08 -17.09
N ASP A 58 15.63 8.28 -17.63
CA ASP A 58 16.31 9.51 -17.25
C ASP A 58 15.41 10.45 -16.42
N GLY A 59 14.33 9.93 -15.87
CA GLY A 59 13.35 10.64 -15.09
C GLY A 59 13.26 10.18 -13.64
N PHE A 60 12.09 10.34 -13.08
CA PHE A 60 11.76 9.94 -11.72
C PHE A 60 10.64 8.90 -11.72
N ASP A 61 10.66 8.08 -10.69
CA ASP A 61 9.65 7.08 -10.47
C ASP A 61 8.33 7.70 -9.97
N CYS A 62 7.21 7.09 -10.38
CA CYS A 62 5.90 7.52 -9.93
C CYS A 62 5.75 7.35 -8.42
N PRO A 63 5.44 8.41 -7.65
CA PRO A 63 5.23 8.28 -6.21
C PRO A 63 3.90 7.60 -5.86
N GLY A 64 3.16 7.11 -6.85
CA GLY A 64 1.90 6.38 -6.70
C GLY A 64 2.12 4.94 -6.25
N CYS A 65 1.95 3.99 -7.16
CA CYS A 65 1.99 2.56 -6.87
C CYS A 65 3.32 1.91 -7.28
N ALA A 66 3.56 0.69 -6.76
CA ALA A 66 4.73 -0.12 -7.06
C ALA A 66 4.58 -0.99 -8.33
N TRP A 67 3.72 -0.64 -9.29
CA TRP A 67 3.59 -1.40 -10.52
C TRP A 67 4.82 -1.21 -11.41
N PRO A 68 5.47 -2.30 -11.88
CA PRO A 68 6.75 -2.24 -12.57
C PRO A 68 6.67 -1.62 -13.97
N GLU A 69 7.82 -1.22 -14.46
CA GLU A 69 8.09 -0.96 -15.88
C GLU A 69 8.77 -2.17 -16.54
N SER A 70 8.54 -2.34 -17.85
CA SER A 70 9.28 -3.37 -18.60
C SER A 70 10.78 -3.09 -18.60
N ILE A 71 11.56 -4.09 -18.23
CA ILE A 71 13.04 -4.07 -18.29
C ILE A 71 13.58 -4.61 -19.62
N THR A 72 12.77 -5.33 -20.38
CA THR A 72 13.17 -5.96 -21.66
C THR A 72 12.65 -5.20 -22.88
N GLY A 73 11.58 -4.41 -22.69
CA GLY A 73 10.86 -3.72 -23.75
C GLY A 73 11.24 -2.26 -23.93
N LYS A 74 10.60 -1.61 -24.91
CA LYS A 74 10.60 -0.16 -25.05
C LYS A 74 9.57 0.44 -24.08
N ARG A 75 9.96 1.41 -23.29
CA ARG A 75 9.01 2.22 -22.49
C ARG A 75 8.19 3.10 -23.42
N LYS A 76 6.89 3.22 -23.15
CA LYS A 76 6.00 4.12 -23.89
C LYS A 76 6.33 5.58 -23.56
N PRO A 77 6.11 6.55 -24.45
CA PRO A 77 6.31 7.98 -24.14
C PRO A 77 5.47 8.46 -22.95
N ALA A 78 4.28 7.91 -22.77
CA ALA A 78 3.37 8.15 -21.65
C ALA A 78 3.32 6.90 -20.75
N GLU A 79 4.36 6.67 -19.95
CA GLU A 79 4.48 5.52 -19.05
C GLU A 79 3.82 5.79 -17.67
N PHE A 80 2.61 6.36 -17.71
CA PHE A 80 1.85 6.71 -16.51
C PHE A 80 0.35 6.43 -16.70
N CYS A 81 -0.37 6.35 -15.59
CA CYS A 81 -1.83 6.30 -15.54
C CYS A 81 -2.39 7.63 -15.04
N GLU A 82 -3.71 7.77 -15.03
CA GLU A 82 -4.40 8.94 -14.48
C GLU A 82 -4.00 9.24 -13.04
N ASN A 83 -3.94 8.21 -12.18
CA ASN A 83 -3.55 8.39 -10.78
C ASN A 83 -2.07 8.78 -10.63
N GLY A 84 -1.18 8.28 -11.49
CA GLY A 84 0.20 8.73 -11.55
C GLY A 84 0.30 10.19 -11.97
N ALA A 85 -0.47 10.63 -12.97
CA ALA A 85 -0.53 12.01 -13.37
C ALA A 85 -1.05 12.93 -12.25
N LYS A 86 -2.09 12.52 -11.51
CA LYS A 86 -2.58 13.22 -10.31
C LYS A 86 -1.51 13.30 -9.21
N ALA A 87 -0.79 12.19 -8.96
CA ALA A 87 0.29 12.17 -7.97
C ALA A 87 1.38 13.18 -8.28
N ILE A 88 1.80 13.24 -9.55
CA ILE A 88 2.78 14.23 -10.01
C ILE A 88 2.22 15.67 -9.92
N ALA A 89 0.96 15.87 -10.28
CA ALA A 89 0.32 17.18 -10.16
C ALA A 89 0.31 17.69 -8.72
N GLU A 90 -0.06 16.84 -7.77
CA GLU A 90 -0.09 17.15 -6.35
C GLU A 90 1.30 17.38 -5.75
N GLU A 91 2.30 16.58 -6.13
CA GLU A 91 3.66 16.73 -5.63
C GLU A 91 4.38 17.93 -6.25
N SER A 92 4.16 18.19 -7.53
CA SER A 92 4.76 19.32 -8.26
C SER A 92 3.94 20.60 -8.22
N THR A 93 2.91 20.68 -7.38
CA THR A 93 2.05 21.86 -7.25
C THR A 93 2.87 23.12 -6.98
N VAL A 94 2.41 24.25 -7.51
CA VAL A 94 2.99 25.58 -7.23
C VAL A 94 2.33 26.28 -6.04
N ARG A 95 1.30 25.67 -5.46
CA ARG A 95 0.71 26.15 -4.21
C ARG A 95 1.67 25.83 -3.06
N THR A 96 1.76 26.75 -2.11
CA THR A 96 2.67 26.64 -0.98
C THR A 96 1.97 26.93 0.33
N VAL A 97 2.43 26.25 1.37
CA VAL A 97 2.08 26.46 2.78
C VAL A 97 3.29 27.11 3.44
N THR A 98 3.21 28.40 3.60
CA THR A 98 4.28 29.24 4.18
C THR A 98 4.08 29.45 5.67
N PRO A 99 5.04 30.04 6.40
CA PRO A 99 4.89 30.40 7.81
C PRO A 99 3.65 31.27 8.10
N GLU A 100 3.27 32.16 7.16
CA GLU A 100 2.08 33.00 7.29
C GLU A 100 0.78 32.20 7.31
N PHE A 101 0.73 31.08 6.57
CA PHE A 101 -0.42 30.18 6.64
C PHE A 101 -0.58 29.61 8.04
N TRP A 102 0.51 29.11 8.63
CA TRP A 102 0.49 28.54 9.97
C TRP A 102 0.16 29.57 11.03
N ALA A 103 0.64 30.79 10.89
CA ALA A 103 0.32 31.91 11.78
C ALA A 103 -1.14 32.39 11.69
N ALA A 104 -1.78 32.18 10.53
CA ALA A 104 -3.16 32.59 10.30
C ALA A 104 -4.19 31.55 10.76
N HIS A 105 -3.79 30.29 10.94
CA HIS A 105 -4.70 29.18 11.24
C HIS A 105 -4.30 28.49 12.58
N PRO A 106 -5.07 28.70 13.66
CA PRO A 106 -4.85 27.97 14.90
C PRO A 106 -5.06 26.46 14.69
N ILE A 107 -4.30 25.64 15.42
CA ILE A 107 -4.34 24.17 15.30
C ILE A 107 -5.75 23.64 15.53
N ALA A 108 -6.48 24.20 16.49
CA ALA A 108 -7.87 23.81 16.77
C ALA A 108 -8.82 24.03 15.56
N GLU A 109 -8.57 25.03 14.72
CA GLU A 109 -9.29 25.20 13.45
C GLU A 109 -8.89 24.11 12.45
N LEU A 110 -7.58 23.86 12.32
CA LEU A 110 -7.05 22.88 11.37
C LEU A 110 -7.48 21.43 11.71
N GLU A 111 -7.64 21.09 12.98
CA GLU A 111 -8.18 19.80 13.44
C GLU A 111 -9.61 19.53 12.93
N GLY A 112 -10.40 20.57 12.72
CA GLY A 112 -11.76 20.49 12.19
C GLY A 112 -11.82 20.41 10.66
N ARG A 113 -10.70 20.49 9.95
CA ARG A 113 -10.65 20.44 8.48
C ARG A 113 -10.49 19.00 7.99
N SER A 114 -10.99 18.76 6.77
CA SER A 114 -10.81 17.47 6.10
C SER A 114 -9.37 17.27 5.60
N GLU A 115 -8.99 16.01 5.38
CA GLU A 115 -7.75 15.65 4.66
C GLU A 115 -7.68 16.28 3.26
N PHE A 116 -8.82 16.37 2.59
CA PHE A 116 -8.91 17.03 1.29
C PHE A 116 -8.52 18.50 1.38
N TRP A 117 -9.06 19.23 2.36
CA TRP A 117 -8.77 20.64 2.54
C TRP A 117 -7.29 20.87 2.89
N LEU A 118 -6.77 20.14 3.88
CA LEU A 118 -5.36 20.25 4.30
C LEU A 118 -4.41 19.95 3.13
N GLY A 119 -4.58 18.79 2.49
CA GLY A 119 -3.72 18.37 1.37
C GLY A 119 -3.79 19.31 0.16
N SER A 120 -4.91 20.03 -0.04
CA SER A 120 -5.08 20.97 -1.15
C SER A 120 -4.34 22.32 -0.97
N ARG A 121 -3.85 22.60 0.26
CA ARG A 121 -3.11 23.86 0.54
C ARG A 121 -1.78 23.93 -0.20
N GLY A 122 -1.14 22.83 -0.49
CA GLY A 122 0.09 22.77 -1.27
C GLY A 122 1.31 22.27 -0.49
N ARG A 123 2.50 22.62 -0.99
CA ARG A 123 3.78 22.18 -0.43
C ARG A 123 4.19 23.03 0.76
N ILE A 124 4.61 22.40 1.85
CA ILE A 124 5.21 23.06 3.00
C ILE A 124 6.57 23.62 2.57
N THR A 125 6.90 24.85 2.95
CA THR A 125 8.09 25.57 2.44
C THR A 125 9.23 25.66 3.42
N GLU A 126 8.94 25.69 4.74
CA GLU A 126 9.93 25.90 5.80
C GLU A 126 9.60 25.05 7.03
N PRO A 127 10.59 24.70 7.85
CA PRO A 127 10.34 24.02 9.13
C PRO A 127 9.50 24.88 10.06
N VAL A 128 8.56 24.24 10.74
CA VAL A 128 7.71 24.90 11.73
C VAL A 128 7.62 24.05 13.00
N VAL A 129 7.42 24.73 14.14
CA VAL A 129 7.31 24.15 15.46
C VAL A 129 6.08 24.68 16.19
N VAL A 130 5.48 23.85 17.02
CA VAL A 130 4.57 24.26 18.08
C VAL A 130 5.07 23.71 19.41
N ARG A 131 5.08 24.56 20.44
CA ARG A 131 5.55 24.24 21.80
C ARG A 131 4.38 24.19 22.79
N PRO A 132 4.59 23.64 23.99
CA PRO A 132 3.54 23.56 24.99
C PRO A 132 2.92 24.96 25.30
N GLY A 133 1.60 25.04 25.17
CA GLY A 133 0.84 26.28 25.39
C GLY A 133 0.69 27.18 24.16
N GLU A 134 1.38 26.91 23.07
CA GLU A 134 1.16 27.60 21.79
C GLU A 134 -0.07 27.03 21.05
N THR A 135 -0.75 27.90 20.31
CA THR A 135 -1.96 27.54 19.56
C THR A 135 -1.73 27.51 18.06
N HIS A 136 -0.57 27.93 17.59
CA HIS A 136 -0.18 28.04 16.19
C HIS A 136 1.22 27.47 15.99
N TYR A 137 1.49 26.94 14.82
CA TYR A 137 2.84 26.65 14.39
C TYR A 137 3.60 27.95 14.10
N SER A 138 4.84 28.04 14.51
CA SER A 138 5.78 29.15 14.24
C SER A 138 7.01 28.64 13.48
N PRO A 139 7.67 29.47 12.65
CA PRO A 139 8.88 29.08 11.96
C PRO A 139 10.01 28.75 12.92
N ILE A 140 10.85 27.81 12.52
CA ILE A 140 12.08 27.41 13.24
C ILE A 140 13.20 27.19 12.20
N SER A 141 14.44 27.48 12.57
CA SER A 141 15.57 27.13 11.69
C SER A 141 15.84 25.63 11.69
N TRP A 142 16.45 25.11 10.63
CA TRP A 142 16.88 23.71 10.56
C TRP A 142 17.81 23.32 11.71
N GLY A 143 18.78 24.20 12.06
CA GLY A 143 19.70 23.96 13.18
C GLY A 143 18.96 23.77 14.51
N GLU A 144 18.09 24.71 14.87
CA GLU A 144 17.27 24.63 16.09
C GLU A 144 16.32 23.43 16.08
N ALA A 145 15.75 23.06 14.91
CA ALA A 145 14.90 21.90 14.78
C ALA A 145 15.64 20.60 15.07
N PHE A 146 16.84 20.41 14.51
CA PHE A 146 17.69 19.23 14.76
C PHE A 146 18.18 19.19 16.22
N GLU A 147 18.59 20.31 16.78
CA GLU A 147 18.97 20.40 18.20
C GLU A 147 17.83 19.97 19.12
N LEU A 148 16.61 20.48 18.90
CA LEU A 148 15.41 20.12 19.65
C LEU A 148 15.09 18.62 19.54
N ILE A 149 15.22 18.01 18.36
CA ILE A 149 15.05 16.56 18.16
C ILE A 149 16.11 15.80 18.97
N GLY A 150 17.37 16.20 18.85
CA GLY A 150 18.49 15.57 19.57
C GLY A 150 18.31 15.64 21.09
N GLU A 151 17.88 16.78 21.62
CA GLU A 151 17.59 16.96 23.04
C GLU A 151 16.50 15.98 23.53
N HIS A 152 15.37 15.89 22.82
CA HIS A 152 14.29 14.98 23.20
C HIS A 152 14.70 13.52 23.12
N LEU A 153 15.44 13.10 22.09
CA LEU A 153 15.92 11.73 21.93
C LEU A 153 16.92 11.34 23.03
N ARG A 154 17.81 12.24 23.42
CA ARG A 154 18.76 12.00 24.53
C ARG A 154 18.10 12.07 25.92
N ALA A 155 16.96 12.71 26.05
CA ALA A 155 16.24 12.86 27.33
C ALA A 155 15.35 11.65 27.69
N THR A 156 15.18 10.71 26.80
CA THR A 156 14.36 9.50 27.01
C THR A 156 15.14 8.21 26.70
N THR A 157 14.51 7.07 26.92
CA THR A 157 15.12 5.77 26.57
C THR A 157 14.74 5.33 25.15
N PRO A 158 15.58 4.54 24.46
CA PRO A 158 15.33 4.12 23.10
C PRO A 158 13.98 3.39 22.90
N GLU A 159 13.52 2.62 23.88
CA GLU A 159 12.27 1.86 23.84
C GLU A 159 11.04 2.78 23.77
N ARG A 160 11.18 4.04 24.21
CA ARG A 160 10.11 5.05 24.17
C ARG A 160 10.15 5.92 22.92
N CYS A 161 11.05 5.61 21.97
CA CYS A 161 11.16 6.28 20.69
C CYS A 161 10.57 5.39 19.59
N VAL A 162 9.75 5.95 18.71
CA VAL A 162 9.12 5.26 17.58
C VAL A 162 9.44 5.96 16.27
N PHE A 163 9.84 5.19 15.25
CA PHE A 163 10.26 5.67 13.94
C PHE A 163 9.38 5.09 12.84
N TYR A 164 8.25 5.74 12.57
CA TYR A 164 7.31 5.32 11.52
C TYR A 164 7.81 5.65 10.12
N THR A 165 7.63 4.73 9.18
CA THR A 165 8.05 4.88 7.78
C THR A 165 6.89 4.73 6.81
N SER A 166 6.76 5.69 5.89
CA SER A 166 5.85 5.58 4.74
C SER A 166 6.43 4.66 3.67
N GLY A 167 5.60 3.84 3.03
CA GLY A 167 6.01 2.98 1.91
C GLY A 167 6.41 3.71 0.61
N ARG A 168 6.74 4.99 0.67
CA ARG A 168 7.27 5.80 -0.43
C ARG A 168 8.70 6.25 -0.21
N THR A 169 9.21 6.04 0.98
CA THR A 169 10.59 6.36 1.35
C THR A 169 11.55 5.64 0.41
N ALA A 170 12.53 6.34 -0.13
CA ALA A 170 13.51 5.74 -1.05
C ALA A 170 14.47 4.79 -0.34
N ASN A 171 15.11 3.87 -1.06
CA ASN A 171 15.99 2.86 -0.47
C ASN A 171 17.10 3.48 0.39
N GLU A 172 17.76 4.52 -0.11
CA GLU A 172 18.84 5.21 0.61
C GLU A 172 18.31 5.81 1.93
N THR A 173 17.15 6.46 1.88
CA THR A 173 16.52 7.05 3.08
C THR A 173 16.10 5.95 4.06
N ALA A 174 15.47 4.89 3.57
CA ALA A 174 15.01 3.78 4.41
C ALA A 174 16.18 3.09 5.12
N PHE A 175 17.29 2.88 4.41
CA PHE A 175 18.51 2.31 5.00
C PHE A 175 19.10 3.22 6.09
N LEU A 176 19.24 4.53 5.82
CA LEU A 176 19.72 5.47 6.83
C LEU A 176 18.77 5.56 8.04
N TYR A 177 17.46 5.53 7.80
CA TYR A 177 16.47 5.70 8.85
C TYR A 177 16.45 4.52 9.82
N GLN A 178 16.50 3.28 9.32
CA GLN A 178 16.64 2.12 10.18
C GLN A 178 18.01 2.07 10.89
N LEU A 179 19.08 2.49 10.20
CA LEU A 179 20.40 2.56 10.80
C LEU A 179 20.40 3.56 11.97
N PHE A 180 19.79 4.73 11.79
CA PHE A 180 19.63 5.73 12.84
C PHE A 180 18.85 5.19 14.05
N ALA A 181 17.66 4.61 13.84
CA ALA A 181 16.85 4.07 14.92
C ALA A 181 17.61 2.98 15.72
N ARG A 182 18.29 2.08 14.99
CA ARG A 182 19.09 1.02 15.63
C ARG A 182 20.35 1.54 16.31
N SER A 183 20.99 2.58 15.78
CA SER A 183 22.11 3.24 16.45
C SER A 183 21.69 3.94 17.75
N LEU A 184 20.44 4.37 17.86
CA LEU A 184 19.85 4.85 19.13
C LEU A 184 19.58 3.70 20.11
N GLY A 185 19.46 2.45 19.64
CA GLY A 185 19.19 1.28 20.46
C GLY A 185 17.77 0.75 20.41
N THR A 186 16.97 1.06 19.35
CA THR A 186 15.60 0.57 19.22
C THR A 186 15.31 -0.07 17.86
N ASN A 187 14.40 -1.07 17.87
CA ASN A 187 13.77 -1.65 16.68
C ASN A 187 12.30 -1.20 16.51
N ASN A 188 11.85 -0.14 17.20
CA ASN A 188 10.51 0.41 17.04
C ASN A 188 10.38 1.10 15.68
N LEU A 189 10.20 0.28 14.64
CA LEU A 189 10.17 0.67 13.24
C LEU A 189 8.84 0.28 12.58
N PRO A 190 7.69 0.79 13.10
CA PRO A 190 6.41 0.57 12.44
C PRO A 190 6.45 1.13 11.03
N ASP A 191 5.80 0.44 10.10
CA ASP A 191 5.75 0.91 8.74
C ASP A 191 4.40 0.68 8.06
N CYS A 192 4.27 1.19 6.87
CA CYS A 192 3.05 1.02 6.10
C CYS A 192 2.84 -0.43 5.64
N SER A 193 3.88 -1.29 5.59
CA SER A 193 3.75 -2.71 5.24
C SER A 193 3.00 -3.50 6.31
N ASN A 194 3.18 -3.16 7.59
CA ASN A 194 2.41 -3.75 8.70
C ASN A 194 0.89 -3.63 8.46
N MET A 195 0.45 -2.49 7.95
CA MET A 195 -0.98 -2.22 7.67
C MET A 195 -1.43 -2.70 6.29
N CYS A 196 -0.53 -3.23 5.46
CA CYS A 196 -0.79 -3.48 4.04
C CYS A 196 -0.59 -4.95 3.64
N HIS A 197 0.64 -5.41 3.60
CA HIS A 197 1.03 -6.72 3.05
C HIS A 197 1.85 -7.59 4.02
N GLU A 198 1.81 -7.30 5.31
CA GLU A 198 2.48 -8.12 6.32
C GLU A 198 2.00 -9.57 6.24
N SER A 199 0.68 -9.78 6.12
CA SER A 199 0.10 -11.12 5.93
C SER A 199 0.69 -11.88 4.74
N SER A 200 1.10 -11.19 3.67
CA SER A 200 1.76 -11.84 2.52
C SER A 200 3.14 -12.38 2.91
N GLY A 201 3.91 -11.62 3.70
CA GLY A 201 5.20 -12.07 4.23
C GLY A 201 5.04 -13.29 5.13
N PHE A 202 4.10 -13.24 6.07
CA PHE A 202 3.79 -14.34 7.00
C PHE A 202 3.28 -15.61 6.31
N ALA A 203 2.62 -15.49 5.16
CA ALA A 203 2.22 -16.66 4.39
C ALA A 203 3.36 -17.22 3.52
N LEU A 204 4.07 -16.34 2.81
CA LEU A 204 5.04 -16.74 1.78
C LEU A 204 6.39 -17.18 2.36
N ASN A 205 6.91 -16.52 3.40
CA ASN A 205 8.19 -16.88 4.00
C ASN A 205 8.22 -18.36 4.50
N PRO A 206 7.27 -18.84 5.33
CA PRO A 206 7.30 -20.20 5.81
C PRO A 206 6.92 -21.24 4.74
N THR A 207 6.25 -20.84 3.65
CA THR A 207 5.78 -21.76 2.62
C THR A 207 6.71 -21.89 1.42
N ILE A 208 7.32 -20.79 0.96
CA ILE A 208 8.20 -20.77 -0.22
C ILE A 208 9.57 -20.11 0.04
N GLY A 209 9.86 -19.68 1.27
CA GLY A 209 11.15 -19.13 1.67
C GLY A 209 11.43 -17.70 1.24
N VAL A 210 10.43 -16.97 0.73
CA VAL A 210 10.57 -15.55 0.36
C VAL A 210 9.25 -14.80 0.53
N GLY A 211 9.26 -13.69 1.23
CA GLY A 211 8.07 -12.85 1.48
C GLY A 211 7.70 -11.91 0.32
N LYS A 212 8.15 -12.18 -0.89
CA LYS A 212 7.98 -11.35 -2.09
C LYS A 212 7.30 -12.14 -3.22
N GLY A 213 6.85 -11.44 -4.26
CA GLY A 213 6.35 -12.04 -5.48
C GLY A 213 7.40 -12.89 -6.21
N THR A 214 6.94 -13.87 -6.96
CA THR A 214 7.77 -14.81 -7.72
C THR A 214 7.56 -14.69 -9.22
N VAL A 215 7.09 -13.54 -9.70
CA VAL A 215 6.81 -13.27 -11.12
C VAL A 215 7.43 -11.95 -11.56
N SER A 216 7.65 -11.83 -12.85
CA SER A 216 7.98 -10.58 -13.54
C SER A 216 6.76 -10.01 -14.29
N LEU A 217 6.88 -8.79 -14.83
CA LEU A 217 5.86 -8.21 -15.70
C LEU A 217 5.66 -9.07 -16.98
N GLU A 218 6.75 -9.58 -17.51
CA GLU A 218 6.75 -10.44 -18.68
C GLU A 218 6.06 -11.79 -18.42
N ASP A 219 6.09 -12.30 -17.17
CA ASP A 219 5.35 -13.50 -16.79
C ASP A 219 3.85 -13.25 -16.87
N ILE A 220 3.34 -12.08 -16.45
CA ILE A 220 1.93 -11.76 -16.61
C ILE A 220 1.52 -11.77 -18.09
N HIS A 221 2.36 -11.22 -18.98
CA HIS A 221 2.08 -11.23 -20.42
C HIS A 221 2.03 -12.64 -21.05
N ARG A 222 2.75 -13.62 -20.44
CA ARG A 222 2.88 -15.00 -20.91
C ARG A 222 1.95 -15.99 -20.21
N SER A 223 1.30 -15.55 -19.13
CA SER A 223 0.45 -16.43 -18.34
C SER A 223 -0.73 -16.96 -19.15
N GLU A 224 -1.07 -18.23 -18.95
CA GLU A 224 -2.26 -18.84 -19.55
C GLU A 224 -3.51 -18.54 -18.72
N LEU A 225 -3.33 -18.29 -17.40
CA LEU A 225 -4.41 -17.94 -16.49
C LEU A 225 -3.91 -16.98 -15.40
N VAL A 226 -4.56 -15.82 -15.28
CA VAL A 226 -4.32 -14.89 -14.19
C VAL A 226 -5.58 -14.75 -13.33
N LEU A 227 -5.49 -15.08 -12.03
CA LEU A 227 -6.53 -14.78 -11.06
C LEU A 227 -6.22 -13.42 -10.42
N VAL A 228 -7.16 -12.50 -10.41
CA VAL A 228 -7.05 -11.17 -9.76
C VAL A 228 -8.03 -11.13 -8.60
N VAL A 229 -7.51 -11.22 -7.36
CA VAL A 229 -8.31 -11.51 -6.17
C VAL A 229 -8.21 -10.37 -5.17
N GLY A 230 -9.36 -9.85 -4.72
CA GLY A 230 -9.41 -8.78 -3.72
C GLY A 230 -8.66 -7.51 -4.13
N GLN A 231 -8.61 -7.21 -5.42
CA GLN A 231 -7.91 -6.08 -6.01
C GLN A 231 -8.80 -5.31 -6.99
N ASN A 232 -8.66 -3.98 -7.02
CA ASN A 232 -9.25 -3.13 -8.05
C ASN A 232 -8.11 -2.46 -8.86
N PRO A 233 -7.56 -3.12 -9.90
CA PRO A 233 -6.46 -2.54 -10.66
C PRO A 233 -6.85 -1.23 -11.35
N GLY A 234 -8.09 -1.06 -11.81
CA GLY A 234 -8.56 0.18 -12.43
C GLY A 234 -8.42 1.43 -11.56
N THR A 235 -8.43 1.25 -10.25
CA THR A 235 -8.24 2.33 -9.26
C THR A 235 -6.82 2.33 -8.67
N ASN A 236 -6.31 1.15 -8.26
CA ASN A 236 -5.09 1.08 -7.46
C ASN A 236 -3.81 0.90 -8.29
N HIS A 237 -3.90 0.21 -9.43
CA HIS A 237 -2.76 -0.12 -10.30
C HIS A 237 -3.18 -0.04 -11.79
N PRO A 238 -3.60 1.15 -12.30
CA PRO A 238 -4.22 1.22 -13.63
C PRO A 238 -3.33 0.71 -14.77
N ARG A 239 -2.00 0.76 -14.64
CA ARG A 239 -1.08 0.19 -15.64
C ARG A 239 -1.12 -1.35 -15.70
N MET A 240 -1.57 -2.02 -14.63
CA MET A 240 -1.81 -3.46 -14.64
C MET A 240 -2.88 -3.88 -15.66
N LEU A 241 -3.86 -3.00 -15.95
CA LEU A 241 -4.88 -3.29 -16.95
C LEU A 241 -4.27 -3.53 -18.34
N SER A 242 -3.24 -2.76 -18.71
CA SER A 242 -2.51 -2.99 -19.97
C SER A 242 -1.82 -4.36 -20.00
N ALA A 243 -1.25 -4.81 -18.87
CA ALA A 243 -0.61 -6.12 -18.78
C ALA A 243 -1.63 -7.28 -18.85
N LEU A 244 -2.80 -7.13 -18.20
CA LEU A 244 -3.88 -8.13 -18.28
C LEU A 244 -4.47 -8.23 -19.70
N VAL A 245 -4.64 -7.11 -20.38
CA VAL A 245 -5.08 -7.08 -21.79
C VAL A 245 -4.03 -7.72 -22.69
N GLU A 246 -2.74 -7.47 -22.45
CA GLU A 246 -1.66 -8.12 -23.22
C GLU A 246 -1.63 -9.63 -22.99
N CYS A 247 -1.80 -10.10 -21.76
CA CYS A 247 -1.97 -11.52 -21.43
C CYS A 247 -3.09 -12.16 -22.27
N ARG A 248 -4.27 -11.50 -22.33
CA ARG A 248 -5.40 -12.00 -23.12
C ARG A 248 -5.14 -12.00 -24.62
N LYS A 249 -4.44 -10.98 -25.15
CA LYS A 249 -4.02 -10.95 -26.58
C LYS A 249 -3.08 -12.11 -26.92
N ASN A 250 -2.30 -12.55 -25.96
CA ASN A 250 -1.41 -13.71 -26.10
C ASN A 250 -2.10 -15.06 -25.85
N GLY A 251 -3.44 -15.07 -25.67
CA GLY A 251 -4.24 -16.28 -25.50
C GLY A 251 -4.52 -16.68 -24.05
N GLY A 252 -3.99 -15.94 -23.08
CA GLY A 252 -4.27 -16.14 -21.66
C GLY A 252 -5.69 -15.72 -21.28
N LYS A 253 -6.15 -16.17 -20.12
CA LYS A 253 -7.46 -15.85 -19.53
C LYS A 253 -7.29 -15.13 -18.20
N VAL A 254 -8.29 -14.35 -17.82
CA VAL A 254 -8.32 -13.61 -16.57
C VAL A 254 -9.60 -13.93 -15.79
N VAL A 255 -9.44 -14.32 -14.52
CA VAL A 255 -10.54 -14.49 -13.56
C VAL A 255 -10.46 -13.36 -12.54
N ALA A 256 -11.52 -12.62 -12.36
CA ALA A 256 -11.64 -11.59 -11.32
C ALA A 256 -12.48 -12.11 -10.16
N VAL A 257 -11.99 -11.92 -8.92
CA VAL A 257 -12.70 -12.27 -7.68
C VAL A 257 -12.80 -11.02 -6.82
N ASN A 258 -14.02 -10.46 -6.71
CA ASN A 258 -14.23 -9.19 -6.01
C ASN A 258 -15.69 -9.06 -5.54
N PRO A 259 -15.99 -8.48 -4.37
CA PRO A 259 -17.36 -8.25 -3.91
C PRO A 259 -18.08 -7.13 -4.66
N LEU A 260 -17.39 -6.26 -5.39
CA LEU A 260 -17.97 -5.19 -6.20
C LEU A 260 -17.64 -5.36 -7.69
N PRO A 261 -18.58 -5.02 -8.60
CA PRO A 261 -18.33 -5.04 -10.05
C PRO A 261 -17.50 -3.83 -10.47
N GLU A 262 -16.20 -3.88 -10.22
CA GLU A 262 -15.27 -2.79 -10.48
C GLU A 262 -15.03 -2.58 -11.97
N ALA A 263 -15.14 -1.33 -12.45
CA ALA A 263 -15.03 -0.96 -13.86
C ALA A 263 -13.75 -1.51 -14.54
N GLY A 264 -12.61 -1.47 -13.84
CA GLY A 264 -11.33 -1.94 -14.36
C GLY A 264 -11.20 -3.46 -14.47
N LEU A 265 -12.04 -4.23 -13.76
CA LEU A 265 -12.11 -5.68 -13.91
C LEU A 265 -13.06 -6.11 -15.04
N MET A 266 -13.98 -5.24 -15.44
CA MET A 266 -14.94 -5.51 -16.51
C MET A 266 -14.35 -5.18 -17.88
N ALA A 267 -13.94 -3.92 -18.09
CA ALA A 267 -13.35 -3.50 -19.37
C ALA A 267 -12.33 -2.37 -19.21
N PHE A 268 -11.41 -2.29 -20.15
CA PHE A 268 -10.36 -1.28 -20.21
C PHE A 268 -10.35 -0.57 -21.57
N LYS A 269 -10.40 0.76 -21.55
CA LYS A 269 -10.26 1.63 -22.71
C LYS A 269 -8.85 2.20 -22.73
N ASP A 270 -7.90 1.48 -23.37
CA ASP A 270 -6.52 1.94 -23.44
C ASP A 270 -6.43 3.28 -24.21
N PRO A 271 -6.06 4.39 -23.56
CA PRO A 271 -6.00 5.68 -24.23
C PRO A 271 -4.84 5.81 -25.23
N GLN A 272 -3.92 4.83 -25.25
CA GLN A 272 -2.80 4.78 -26.19
C GLN A 272 -3.06 3.85 -27.38
N ALA A 273 -4.24 3.21 -27.43
CA ALA A 273 -4.66 2.34 -28.53
C ALA A 273 -5.89 2.93 -29.25
N LEU A 274 -5.92 2.87 -30.60
CA LEU A 274 -7.02 3.39 -31.42
C LEU A 274 -8.38 2.78 -31.02
N GLY A 275 -8.41 1.49 -30.72
CA GLY A 275 -9.63 0.80 -30.25
C GLY A 275 -10.13 1.27 -28.89
N GLY A 276 -9.25 1.74 -28.01
CA GLY A 276 -9.61 2.30 -26.71
C GLY A 276 -10.13 3.73 -26.79
N ILE A 277 -9.72 4.49 -27.81
CA ILE A 277 -10.17 5.88 -28.03
C ILE A 277 -11.58 5.90 -28.62
N ALA A 278 -11.83 5.09 -29.65
CA ALA A 278 -13.07 5.12 -30.46
C ALA A 278 -14.05 3.97 -30.14
N GLY A 279 -13.66 2.98 -29.35
CA GLY A 279 -14.41 1.75 -29.12
C GLY A 279 -15.03 1.62 -27.71
N GLY A 280 -15.74 0.50 -27.47
CA GLY A 280 -16.33 0.13 -26.17
C GLY A 280 -15.35 -0.28 -25.08
N GLY A 281 -14.06 -0.44 -25.41
CA GLY A 281 -13.01 -1.00 -24.56
C GLY A 281 -12.80 -2.49 -24.77
N GLU A 282 -11.65 -3.00 -24.28
CA GLU A 282 -11.36 -4.43 -24.30
C GLU A 282 -11.83 -5.08 -22.99
N LYS A 283 -12.48 -6.23 -23.06
CA LYS A 283 -12.85 -7.02 -21.89
C LYS A 283 -11.58 -7.36 -21.09
N VAL A 284 -11.62 -7.25 -19.77
CA VAL A 284 -10.47 -7.60 -18.90
C VAL A 284 -10.65 -8.99 -18.32
N ALA A 285 -11.69 -9.26 -17.53
CA ALA A 285 -11.94 -10.58 -16.97
C ALA A 285 -12.79 -11.44 -17.90
N ASP A 286 -12.38 -12.71 -18.09
CA ASP A 286 -13.17 -13.71 -18.79
C ASP A 286 -14.28 -14.25 -17.89
N GLU A 287 -13.97 -14.45 -16.59
CA GLU A 287 -14.92 -14.81 -15.56
C GLU A 287 -14.86 -13.80 -14.41
N PHE A 288 -16.03 -13.49 -13.82
CA PHE A 288 -16.14 -12.60 -12.69
C PHE A 288 -16.92 -13.29 -11.55
N LEU A 289 -16.22 -13.60 -10.46
CA LEU A 289 -16.79 -14.15 -9.24
C LEU A 289 -17.09 -13.02 -8.25
N GLN A 290 -18.37 -12.71 -8.07
CA GLN A 290 -18.82 -11.72 -7.09
C GLN A 290 -18.91 -12.35 -5.70
N ILE A 291 -17.77 -12.49 -5.05
CA ILE A 291 -17.62 -13.17 -3.76
C ILE A 291 -18.12 -12.32 -2.59
N LYS A 292 -18.61 -12.92 -1.53
CA LYS A 292 -18.78 -12.26 -0.24
C LYS A 292 -17.44 -11.91 0.38
N VAL A 293 -17.39 -10.78 1.05
CA VAL A 293 -16.19 -10.37 1.82
C VAL A 293 -15.87 -11.45 2.87
N GLY A 294 -14.62 -11.94 2.87
CA GLY A 294 -14.15 -12.98 3.76
C GLY A 294 -14.43 -14.42 3.30
N GLY A 295 -15.02 -14.61 2.11
CA GLY A 295 -15.26 -15.92 1.53
C GLY A 295 -14.07 -16.54 0.78
N ASP A 296 -12.96 -15.82 0.67
CA ASP A 296 -11.83 -16.19 -0.16
C ASP A 296 -11.18 -17.51 0.26
N LEU A 297 -11.02 -17.78 1.57
CA LEU A 297 -10.48 -19.05 2.07
C LEU A 297 -11.35 -20.22 1.63
N ALA A 298 -12.68 -20.10 1.74
CA ALA A 298 -13.60 -21.14 1.29
C ALA A 298 -13.52 -21.38 -0.23
N LEU A 299 -13.39 -20.32 -1.02
CA LEU A 299 -13.20 -20.43 -2.48
C LEU A 299 -11.94 -21.21 -2.80
N PHE A 300 -10.78 -20.85 -2.24
CA PHE A 300 -9.52 -21.52 -2.55
C PHE A 300 -9.49 -22.95 -2.05
N GLN A 301 -10.11 -23.26 -0.90
CA GLN A 301 -10.27 -24.63 -0.43
C GLN A 301 -11.16 -25.47 -1.38
N ALA A 302 -12.23 -24.88 -1.90
CA ALA A 302 -13.08 -25.53 -2.89
C ALA A 302 -12.35 -25.79 -4.20
N LEU A 303 -11.56 -24.83 -4.68
CA LEU A 303 -10.71 -25.03 -5.88
C LEU A 303 -9.69 -26.15 -5.63
N GLY A 304 -9.06 -26.20 -4.46
CA GLY A 304 -8.16 -27.30 -4.08
C GLY A 304 -8.85 -28.66 -4.09
N HIS A 305 -10.06 -28.75 -3.51
CA HIS A 305 -10.88 -29.95 -3.57
C HIS A 305 -11.17 -30.38 -5.01
N LEU A 306 -11.62 -29.46 -5.86
CA LEU A 306 -11.99 -29.75 -7.25
C LEU A 306 -10.78 -30.22 -8.08
N LEU A 307 -9.61 -29.56 -7.91
CA LEU A 307 -8.37 -29.94 -8.57
C LEU A 307 -7.92 -31.36 -8.16
N LEU A 308 -7.95 -31.69 -6.89
CA LEU A 308 -7.55 -33.01 -6.39
C LEU A 308 -8.57 -34.09 -6.76
N ALA A 309 -9.86 -33.79 -6.75
CA ALA A 309 -10.90 -34.70 -7.25
C ALA A 309 -10.76 -34.97 -8.76
N ARG A 310 -10.29 -33.99 -9.54
CA ARG A 310 -9.96 -34.17 -10.97
C ARG A 310 -8.74 -35.09 -11.13
N GLU A 311 -7.68 -34.88 -10.35
CA GLU A 311 -6.48 -35.74 -10.34
C GLU A 311 -6.81 -37.19 -9.95
N GLU A 312 -7.74 -37.43 -9.02
CA GLU A 312 -8.17 -38.77 -8.63
C GLU A 312 -8.91 -39.47 -9.76
N ARG A 313 -9.74 -38.76 -10.53
CA ARG A 313 -10.47 -39.30 -11.69
C ARG A 313 -9.56 -39.52 -12.91
N GLU A 314 -8.63 -38.60 -13.13
CA GLU A 314 -7.71 -38.59 -14.28
C GLU A 314 -6.28 -38.33 -13.78
N PRO A 315 -5.58 -39.37 -13.30
CA PRO A 315 -4.24 -39.24 -12.73
C PRO A 315 -3.23 -38.62 -13.71
N GLY A 316 -2.55 -37.55 -13.24
CA GLY A 316 -1.58 -36.77 -14.02
C GLY A 316 -2.20 -35.65 -14.83
N SER A 317 -3.50 -35.36 -14.66
CA SER A 317 -4.16 -34.24 -15.34
C SER A 317 -3.90 -32.88 -14.65
N VAL A 318 -3.61 -32.88 -13.34
CA VAL A 318 -3.51 -31.68 -12.51
C VAL A 318 -2.19 -31.58 -11.76
N VAL A 319 -1.83 -32.65 -11.00
CA VAL A 319 -0.70 -32.61 -10.08
C VAL A 319 0.63 -32.76 -10.82
N ASP A 320 1.53 -31.76 -10.68
CA ASP A 320 2.93 -31.91 -11.07
C ASP A 320 3.66 -32.83 -10.10
N ARG A 321 3.50 -34.16 -10.27
CA ARG A 321 4.01 -35.17 -9.34
C ARG A 321 5.51 -35.06 -9.13
N HIS A 322 6.26 -34.81 -10.19
CA HIS A 322 7.71 -34.68 -10.10
C HIS A 322 8.11 -33.49 -9.22
N PHE A 323 7.45 -32.36 -9.40
CA PHE A 323 7.69 -31.18 -8.58
C PHE A 323 7.26 -31.39 -7.12
N VAL A 324 6.06 -31.96 -6.92
CA VAL A 324 5.51 -32.17 -5.57
C VAL A 324 6.42 -33.11 -4.77
N GLU A 325 6.88 -34.23 -5.34
CA GLU A 325 7.75 -35.21 -4.66
C GLU A 325 9.14 -34.63 -4.38
N ALA A 326 9.74 -33.96 -5.38
CA ALA A 326 11.11 -33.47 -5.27
C ALA A 326 11.24 -32.22 -4.42
N GLN A 327 10.32 -31.25 -4.56
CA GLN A 327 10.49 -29.87 -4.10
C GLN A 327 9.54 -29.47 -2.97
N THR A 328 8.60 -30.32 -2.55
CA THR A 328 7.61 -29.95 -1.53
C THR A 328 7.55 -30.93 -0.35
N ALA A 329 6.87 -30.50 0.71
CA ALA A 329 6.52 -31.33 1.87
C ALA A 329 5.07 -31.03 2.30
N GLY A 330 4.40 -31.99 2.97
CA GLY A 330 3.03 -31.82 3.48
C GLY A 330 1.91 -32.09 2.51
N PHE A 331 2.20 -32.58 1.30
CA PHE A 331 1.17 -32.84 0.26
C PHE A 331 0.17 -33.93 0.65
N ALA A 332 0.59 -34.97 1.37
CA ALA A 332 -0.30 -36.06 1.79
C ALA A 332 -1.39 -35.55 2.74
N GLU A 333 -0.99 -34.74 3.73
CA GLU A 333 -1.87 -34.12 4.72
C GLU A 333 -2.82 -33.12 4.05
N TYR A 334 -2.31 -32.31 3.13
CA TYR A 334 -3.12 -31.37 2.36
C TYR A 334 -4.17 -32.10 1.51
N ARG A 335 -3.76 -33.13 0.78
CA ARG A 335 -4.68 -33.94 -0.04
C ARG A 335 -5.79 -34.57 0.82
N GLU A 336 -5.43 -35.12 1.99
CA GLU A 336 -6.42 -35.72 2.90
C GLU A 336 -7.40 -34.65 3.43
N ALA A 337 -6.91 -33.48 3.82
CA ALA A 337 -7.73 -32.37 4.30
C ALA A 337 -8.68 -31.83 3.21
N ARG A 338 -8.33 -31.96 1.93
CA ARG A 338 -9.16 -31.49 0.78
C ARG A 338 -10.07 -32.57 0.20
N ARG A 339 -10.08 -33.81 0.75
CA ARG A 339 -10.96 -34.89 0.26
C ARG A 339 -12.45 -34.61 0.48
N ALA A 340 -12.79 -34.05 1.61
CA ALA A 340 -14.17 -33.71 1.97
C ALA A 340 -14.38 -32.19 1.90
N LEU A 341 -15.49 -31.78 1.35
CA LEU A 341 -15.93 -30.39 1.30
C LEU A 341 -17.43 -30.30 1.59
N ASP A 342 -17.82 -29.46 2.54
CA ASP A 342 -19.23 -29.11 2.72
C ASP A 342 -19.61 -28.01 1.72
N TRP A 343 -20.28 -28.40 0.64
CA TRP A 343 -20.71 -27.49 -0.41
C TRP A 343 -21.71 -26.46 0.08
N ALA A 344 -22.63 -26.84 0.98
CA ALA A 344 -23.62 -25.89 1.50
C ALA A 344 -22.97 -24.81 2.37
N GLU A 345 -21.96 -25.18 3.16
CA GLU A 345 -21.16 -24.22 3.93
C GLU A 345 -20.29 -23.35 3.02
N THR A 346 -19.66 -23.94 2.01
CA THR A 346 -18.82 -23.23 1.04
C THR A 346 -19.62 -22.19 0.25
N GLU A 347 -20.82 -22.53 -0.23
CA GLU A 347 -21.72 -21.60 -0.92
C GLU A 347 -22.23 -20.49 0.01
N ARG A 348 -22.50 -20.79 1.29
CA ARG A 348 -22.84 -19.76 2.30
C ARG A 348 -21.68 -18.78 2.53
N ALA A 349 -20.46 -19.30 2.69
CA ALA A 349 -19.25 -18.51 2.96
C ALA A 349 -18.87 -17.61 1.78
N THR A 350 -18.90 -18.17 0.58
CA THR A 350 -18.49 -17.46 -0.64
C THR A 350 -19.61 -16.61 -1.27
N GLY A 351 -20.87 -17.01 -1.10
CA GLY A 351 -21.99 -16.47 -1.87
C GLY A 351 -21.98 -16.88 -3.35
N LEU A 352 -21.10 -17.80 -3.74
CA LEU A 352 -20.97 -18.35 -5.09
C LEU A 352 -21.63 -19.70 -5.20
N SER A 353 -22.18 -20.04 -6.36
CA SER A 353 -22.65 -21.38 -6.64
C SER A 353 -21.47 -22.33 -6.92
N ARG A 354 -21.68 -23.61 -6.64
CA ARG A 354 -20.75 -24.68 -7.00
C ARG A 354 -20.33 -24.62 -8.49
N ALA A 355 -21.28 -24.39 -9.40
CA ALA A 355 -21.02 -24.30 -10.83
C ALA A 355 -20.03 -23.20 -11.22
N GLN A 356 -20.08 -22.04 -10.53
CA GLN A 356 -19.11 -20.96 -10.74
C GLN A 356 -17.70 -21.38 -10.31
N MET A 357 -17.58 -22.08 -9.19
CA MET A 357 -16.30 -22.57 -8.68
C MET A 357 -15.75 -23.70 -9.59
N GLU A 358 -16.59 -24.60 -10.06
CA GLU A 358 -16.24 -25.64 -11.04
C GLU A 358 -15.73 -25.03 -12.35
N THR A 359 -16.34 -23.96 -12.84
CA THR A 359 -15.86 -23.24 -14.05
C THR A 359 -14.41 -22.75 -13.88
N VAL A 360 -14.09 -22.14 -12.76
CA VAL A 360 -12.72 -21.66 -12.51
C VAL A 360 -11.75 -22.83 -12.31
N ALA A 361 -12.16 -23.91 -11.63
CA ALA A 361 -11.34 -25.10 -11.49
C ALA A 361 -10.99 -25.73 -12.85
N GLU A 362 -11.95 -25.82 -13.79
CA GLU A 362 -11.67 -26.31 -15.16
C GLU A 362 -10.72 -25.36 -15.93
N MET A 363 -10.81 -24.04 -15.72
CA MET A 363 -9.83 -23.09 -16.28
C MET A 363 -8.43 -23.34 -15.72
N MET A 364 -8.32 -23.64 -14.41
CA MET A 364 -7.04 -23.98 -13.77
C MET A 364 -6.49 -25.32 -14.29
N VAL A 365 -7.33 -26.34 -14.47
CA VAL A 365 -6.94 -27.64 -15.07
C VAL A 365 -6.39 -27.46 -16.48
N ALA A 366 -7.00 -26.60 -17.28
CA ALA A 366 -6.56 -26.32 -18.65
C ALA A 366 -5.25 -25.53 -18.73
N SER A 367 -4.90 -24.78 -17.66
CA SER A 367 -3.73 -23.90 -17.61
C SER A 367 -2.46 -24.66 -17.21
N LYS A 368 -1.37 -24.42 -17.94
CA LYS A 368 -0.02 -24.88 -17.58
C LYS A 368 0.82 -23.82 -16.90
N ALA A 369 0.34 -22.58 -16.88
CA ALA A 369 1.02 -21.44 -16.30
C ALA A 369 -0.01 -20.47 -15.66
N THR A 370 -0.21 -20.62 -14.35
CA THR A 370 -1.17 -19.83 -13.58
C THR A 370 -0.47 -18.85 -12.65
N ILE A 371 -0.90 -17.59 -12.68
CA ILE A 371 -0.52 -16.55 -11.72
C ILE A 371 -1.74 -16.20 -10.87
N VAL A 372 -1.53 -16.08 -9.55
CA VAL A 372 -2.52 -15.48 -8.65
C VAL A 372 -2.00 -14.13 -8.17
N CYS A 373 -2.73 -13.07 -8.53
CA CYS A 373 -2.50 -11.70 -8.07
C CYS A 373 -3.46 -11.35 -6.94
N TRP A 374 -2.97 -10.79 -5.84
CA TRP A 374 -3.83 -10.33 -4.74
C TRP A 374 -3.39 -8.99 -4.18
N ALA A 375 -4.32 -8.31 -3.51
CA ALA A 375 -4.04 -7.08 -2.79
C ALA A 375 -4.78 -7.04 -1.44
N LEU A 376 -5.09 -5.84 -0.95
CA LEU A 376 -5.59 -5.59 0.40
C LEU A 376 -6.94 -6.28 0.72
N GLY A 377 -7.72 -6.65 -0.30
CA GLY A 377 -8.94 -7.45 -0.12
C GLY A 377 -8.69 -8.76 0.62
N LEU A 378 -7.50 -9.36 0.45
CA LEU A 378 -7.09 -10.60 1.12
C LEU A 378 -6.26 -10.36 2.37
N THR A 379 -5.36 -9.35 2.35
CA THR A 379 -4.36 -9.20 3.42
C THR A 379 -4.91 -8.54 4.69
N GLN A 380 -6.03 -7.83 4.60
CA GLN A 380 -6.61 -7.06 5.70
C GLN A 380 -7.86 -7.73 6.29
N GLN A 381 -7.77 -9.04 6.54
CA GLN A 381 -8.83 -9.87 7.13
C GLN A 381 -8.23 -10.76 8.23
N ARG A 382 -9.06 -11.23 9.18
CA ARG A 382 -8.61 -12.02 10.33
C ARG A 382 -7.88 -13.31 9.93
N HIS A 383 -8.34 -14.01 8.88
CA HIS A 383 -7.78 -15.25 8.37
C HIS A 383 -6.94 -15.08 7.09
N SER A 384 -6.39 -13.89 6.90
CA SER A 384 -5.64 -13.53 5.68
C SER A 384 -4.43 -14.44 5.42
N VAL A 385 -3.66 -14.78 6.46
CA VAL A 385 -2.47 -15.64 6.34
C VAL A 385 -2.87 -17.03 5.85
N ASP A 386 -3.94 -17.62 6.41
CA ASP A 386 -4.48 -18.91 6.00
C ASP A 386 -4.97 -18.90 4.54
N THR A 387 -5.66 -17.84 4.15
CA THR A 387 -6.12 -17.64 2.76
C THR A 387 -4.95 -17.61 1.77
N LEU A 388 -3.88 -16.88 2.11
CA LEU A 388 -2.70 -16.77 1.26
C LEU A 388 -1.88 -18.07 1.21
N LYS A 389 -1.79 -18.79 2.33
CA LYS A 389 -1.21 -20.14 2.37
C LYS A 389 -1.99 -21.11 1.47
N GLU A 390 -3.33 -21.00 1.42
CA GLU A 390 -4.15 -21.84 0.52
C GLU A 390 -3.94 -21.50 -0.96
N ILE A 391 -3.74 -20.22 -1.30
CA ILE A 391 -3.31 -19.83 -2.66
C ILE A 391 -1.97 -20.48 -3.02
N VAL A 392 -1.01 -20.48 -2.11
CA VAL A 392 0.28 -21.14 -2.32
C VAL A 392 0.08 -22.64 -2.55
N ASN A 393 -0.76 -23.31 -1.77
CA ASN A 393 -1.09 -24.72 -1.96
C ASN A 393 -1.56 -25.02 -3.40
N LEU A 394 -2.48 -24.22 -3.93
CA LEU A 394 -2.97 -24.39 -5.31
C LEU A 394 -1.85 -24.23 -6.35
N LEU A 395 -0.99 -23.24 -6.17
CA LEU A 395 0.15 -23.04 -7.06
C LEU A 395 1.16 -24.19 -6.97
N LEU A 396 1.39 -24.75 -5.76
CA LEU A 396 2.27 -25.90 -5.56
C LEU A 396 1.70 -27.18 -6.16
N VAL A 397 0.39 -27.45 -6.09
CA VAL A 397 -0.26 -28.63 -6.69
C VAL A 397 0.09 -28.76 -8.16
N GLN A 398 0.02 -27.64 -8.90
CA GLN A 398 0.29 -27.60 -10.34
C GLN A 398 1.76 -27.27 -10.68
N GLY A 399 2.63 -27.11 -9.68
CA GLY A 399 4.03 -26.73 -9.87
C GLY A 399 4.23 -25.35 -10.49
N ASN A 400 3.36 -24.39 -10.17
CA ASN A 400 3.33 -23.03 -10.71
C ASN A 400 4.35 -22.09 -10.05
N PHE A 401 5.58 -22.57 -9.81
CA PHE A 401 6.74 -21.79 -9.38
C PHE A 401 7.94 -22.06 -10.26
N GLY A 402 8.73 -21.04 -10.57
CA GLY A 402 9.92 -21.16 -11.41
C GLY A 402 9.64 -21.61 -12.85
N ARG A 403 8.46 -21.28 -13.35
CA ARG A 403 8.04 -21.45 -14.76
C ARG A 403 7.68 -20.09 -15.35
N PRO A 404 8.00 -19.81 -16.61
CA PRO A 404 7.50 -18.62 -17.29
C PRO A 404 5.97 -18.54 -17.24
N GLY A 405 5.45 -17.40 -16.84
CA GLY A 405 4.01 -17.14 -16.77
C GLY A 405 3.30 -17.73 -15.56
N ALA A 406 4.01 -18.20 -14.54
CA ALA A 406 3.41 -18.84 -13.37
C ALA A 406 4.02 -18.33 -12.06
N GLY A 407 3.21 -18.20 -11.01
CA GLY A 407 3.68 -17.85 -9.67
C GLY A 407 2.72 -17.03 -8.83
N ALA A 408 3.23 -16.58 -7.69
CA ALA A 408 2.56 -15.74 -6.71
C ALA A 408 2.86 -14.26 -6.96
N CYS A 409 1.83 -13.41 -6.97
CA CYS A 409 1.95 -11.98 -7.24
C CYS A 409 1.22 -11.12 -6.20
N PRO A 410 1.81 -10.89 -5.00
CA PRO A 410 1.33 -9.86 -4.09
C PRO A 410 1.55 -8.49 -4.73
N VAL A 411 0.46 -7.79 -5.08
CA VAL A 411 0.52 -6.50 -5.76
C VAL A 411 0.62 -5.38 -4.73
N ARG A 412 1.84 -4.93 -4.46
CA ARG A 412 2.16 -3.92 -3.46
C ARG A 412 1.56 -2.56 -3.82
N GLY A 413 1.07 -1.83 -2.80
CA GLY A 413 0.40 -0.56 -2.98
C GLY A 413 1.36 0.60 -3.21
N HIS A 414 2.17 0.95 -2.22
CA HIS A 414 3.09 2.08 -2.28
C HIS A 414 4.32 1.80 -3.12
N SER A 415 4.86 2.86 -3.75
CA SER A 415 5.90 2.78 -4.77
C SER A 415 7.22 2.16 -4.32
N ASN A 416 7.55 2.16 -3.02
CA ASN A 416 8.75 1.53 -2.46
C ASN A 416 8.49 0.69 -1.19
N VAL A 417 7.26 0.32 -0.89
CA VAL A 417 6.94 -0.44 0.33
C VAL A 417 7.66 -1.80 0.41
N GLN A 418 8.08 -2.36 -0.72
CA GLN A 418 8.91 -3.56 -0.75
C GLN A 418 10.38 -3.23 -0.50
N GLY A 419 10.87 -2.11 -1.07
CA GLY A 419 12.21 -1.61 -0.85
C GLY A 419 12.48 -1.20 0.59
N ASP A 420 11.52 -0.55 1.26
CA ASP A 420 11.63 -0.21 2.69
C ASP A 420 11.97 -1.45 3.52
N ARG A 421 11.22 -2.55 3.33
CA ARG A 421 11.48 -3.83 3.99
C ARG A 421 12.83 -4.45 3.60
N THR A 422 13.21 -4.34 2.33
CA THR A 422 14.51 -4.83 1.86
C THR A 422 15.65 -4.05 2.51
N MET A 423 15.48 -2.76 2.75
CA MET A 423 16.46 -1.88 3.40
C MET A 423 16.51 -2.03 4.93
N GLY A 424 15.66 -2.86 5.52
CA GLY A 424 15.69 -3.17 6.94
C GLY A 424 14.71 -2.38 7.79
N ILE A 425 13.72 -1.70 7.22
CA ILE A 425 12.58 -1.16 7.97
C ILE A 425 11.72 -2.35 8.40
N TRP A 426 12.04 -2.90 9.54
CA TRP A 426 11.37 -4.05 10.12
C TRP A 426 11.66 -4.15 11.62
N GLU A 427 10.63 -4.32 12.41
CA GLU A 427 10.67 -4.38 13.88
C GLU A 427 11.27 -5.70 14.42
N LYS A 428 11.38 -6.74 13.56
CA LYS A 428 11.90 -8.09 13.89
C LYS A 428 13.12 -8.41 13.04
N PRO A 429 14.26 -7.72 13.20
CA PRO A 429 15.41 -7.95 12.35
C PRO A 429 15.94 -9.39 12.52
N THR A 430 16.40 -9.99 11.43
CA THR A 430 17.05 -11.29 11.48
C THR A 430 18.46 -11.14 12.07
N GLU A 431 18.95 -12.21 12.75
CA GLU A 431 20.32 -12.23 13.27
C GLU A 431 21.35 -11.99 12.17
N ALA A 432 21.14 -12.55 10.98
CA ALA A 432 22.04 -12.36 9.85
C ALA A 432 22.12 -10.89 9.41
N PHE A 433 21.01 -10.15 9.43
CA PHE A 433 20.99 -8.73 9.08
C PHE A 433 21.69 -7.88 10.15
N ILE A 434 21.43 -8.16 11.43
CA ILE A 434 22.12 -7.45 12.53
C ILE A 434 23.62 -7.70 12.50
N ALA A 435 24.04 -8.97 12.32
CA ALA A 435 25.46 -9.31 12.22
C ALA A 435 26.16 -8.61 11.04
N ALA A 436 25.46 -8.46 9.90
CA ALA A 436 25.98 -7.73 8.76
C ALA A 436 26.13 -6.22 9.05
N LEU A 437 25.17 -5.61 9.74
CA LEU A 437 25.28 -4.22 10.20
C LEU A 437 26.44 -4.03 11.17
N GLU A 438 26.58 -4.91 12.17
CA GLU A 438 27.67 -4.88 13.15
C GLU A 438 29.04 -5.02 12.48
N ALA A 439 29.17 -5.91 11.50
CA ALA A 439 30.38 -6.08 10.73
C ALA A 439 30.72 -4.85 9.88
N GLU A 440 29.73 -4.15 9.34
CA GLU A 440 29.92 -2.97 8.50
C GLU A 440 30.27 -1.72 9.31
N PHE A 441 29.58 -1.49 10.43
CA PHE A 441 29.70 -0.23 11.17
C PHE A 441 30.50 -0.33 12.47
N GLY A 442 30.84 -1.54 12.92
CA GLY A 442 31.67 -1.76 14.10
C GLY A 442 31.01 -1.40 15.44
N ILE A 443 29.69 -1.30 15.49
CA ILE A 443 28.91 -0.98 16.69
C ILE A 443 27.82 -2.04 16.93
N PRO A 444 27.43 -2.32 18.19
CA PRO A 444 26.36 -3.25 18.49
C PRO A 444 24.98 -2.65 18.12
N PHE A 445 24.06 -3.51 17.72
CA PHE A 445 22.67 -3.14 17.41
C PHE A 445 21.68 -3.98 18.23
N PRO A 446 20.47 -3.44 18.53
CA PRO A 446 19.45 -4.13 19.31
C PRO A 446 18.91 -5.35 18.54
N ARG A 447 18.62 -6.44 19.28
CA ARG A 447 18.06 -7.69 18.76
C ARG A 447 16.62 -7.91 19.20
N GLU A 448 16.17 -7.16 20.20
CA GLU A 448 14.83 -7.24 20.74
C GLU A 448 13.80 -6.84 19.69
N HIS A 449 12.62 -7.46 19.77
CA HIS A 449 11.48 -7.09 18.95
C HIS A 449 11.02 -5.66 19.29
N GLY A 450 10.91 -4.80 18.28
CA GLY A 450 10.35 -3.47 18.42
C GLY A 450 8.84 -3.43 18.12
N TYR A 451 8.23 -2.26 18.24
CA TYR A 451 6.81 -2.07 17.92
C TYR A 451 6.56 -2.06 16.41
N GLU A 452 5.59 -2.88 15.97
CA GLU A 452 4.94 -2.72 14.68
C GLU A 452 3.78 -1.69 14.79
N SER A 453 2.99 -1.48 13.71
CA SER A 453 2.00 -0.39 13.66
C SER A 453 0.86 -0.51 14.70
N VAL A 454 0.36 -1.72 14.99
CA VAL A 454 -0.72 -1.92 15.99
C VAL A 454 -0.15 -1.88 17.39
N GLU A 455 1.01 -2.47 17.63
CA GLU A 455 1.74 -2.37 18.91
C GLU A 455 2.09 -0.92 19.21
N THR A 456 2.44 -0.12 18.18
CA THR A 456 2.64 1.33 18.32
C THR A 456 1.36 2.04 18.78
N GLN A 457 0.17 1.67 18.25
CA GLN A 457 -1.10 2.25 18.72
C GLN A 457 -1.36 1.93 20.20
N HIS A 458 -1.08 0.70 20.65
CA HIS A 458 -1.17 0.31 22.06
C HIS A 458 -0.18 1.09 22.93
N ALA A 459 1.07 1.22 22.51
CA ALA A 459 2.09 1.96 23.24
C ALA A 459 1.74 3.47 23.35
N LEU A 460 1.21 4.06 22.27
CA LEU A 460 0.69 5.45 22.29
C LEU A 460 -0.47 5.61 23.28
N GLU A 461 -1.42 4.67 23.29
CA GLU A 461 -2.55 4.70 24.23
C GLU A 461 -2.08 4.53 25.69
N ALA A 462 -1.11 3.66 25.93
CA ALA A 462 -0.51 3.44 27.25
C ALA A 462 0.36 4.64 27.74
N GLY A 463 0.72 5.58 26.84
CA GLY A 463 1.64 6.69 27.14
C GLY A 463 3.09 6.23 27.25
N GLU A 464 3.46 5.18 26.55
CA GLU A 464 4.81 4.60 26.53
C GLU A 464 5.69 5.20 25.43
N VAL A 465 5.16 6.11 24.61
CA VAL A 465 5.91 6.78 23.52
C VAL A 465 6.18 8.23 23.91
N ASP A 466 7.44 8.58 24.07
CA ASP A 466 7.88 9.96 24.33
C ASP A 466 8.21 10.71 23.03
N VAL A 467 8.82 10.02 22.06
CA VAL A 467 9.19 10.61 20.76
C VAL A 467 8.61 9.76 19.63
N PHE A 468 7.84 10.41 18.76
CA PHE A 468 7.29 9.80 17.56
C PHE A 468 7.81 10.54 16.33
N VAL A 469 8.62 9.89 15.51
CA VAL A 469 9.15 10.42 14.25
C VAL A 469 8.45 9.75 13.07
N SER A 470 7.91 10.53 12.15
CA SER A 470 7.24 10.05 10.94
C SER A 470 8.01 10.45 9.68
N MET A 471 8.59 9.47 8.99
CA MET A 471 9.22 9.66 7.68
C MET A 471 8.15 9.55 6.60
N GLY A 472 7.59 10.68 6.20
CA GLY A 472 6.44 10.75 5.30
C GLY A 472 5.17 10.15 5.89
N GLY A 473 4.17 9.96 5.04
CA GLY A 473 2.90 9.34 5.40
C GLY A 473 1.95 10.23 6.18
N ASN A 474 0.91 9.59 6.69
CA ASN A 474 -0.13 10.19 7.52
C ASN A 474 -0.63 9.10 8.46
N PHE A 475 0.11 8.86 9.53
CA PHE A 475 -0.12 7.75 10.44
C PHE A 475 -1.54 7.76 11.01
N LEU A 476 -2.01 8.92 11.49
CA LEU A 476 -3.35 9.05 12.06
C LEU A 476 -4.46 8.55 11.13
N SER A 477 -4.45 8.99 9.88
CA SER A 477 -5.51 8.62 8.93
C SER A 477 -5.29 7.26 8.28
N ALA A 478 -4.05 6.74 8.33
CA ALA A 478 -3.74 5.40 7.84
C ALA A 478 -4.07 4.31 8.87
N ALA A 479 -3.87 4.58 10.15
CA ALA A 479 -4.09 3.66 11.24
C ALA A 479 -5.60 3.36 11.46
N SER A 480 -5.87 2.22 12.10
CA SER A 480 -7.21 1.86 12.59
C SER A 480 -7.57 2.70 13.82
N ASP A 481 -8.83 2.66 14.25
CA ASP A 481 -9.32 3.27 15.49
C ASP A 481 -8.87 4.75 15.64
N THR A 482 -9.21 5.56 14.65
CA THR A 482 -8.67 6.92 14.43
C THR A 482 -8.72 7.80 15.69
N GLU A 483 -9.79 7.74 16.49
CA GLU A 483 -9.94 8.59 17.68
C GLU A 483 -9.00 8.16 18.81
N HIS A 484 -8.79 6.85 19.01
CA HIS A 484 -7.82 6.34 19.99
C HIS A 484 -6.39 6.67 19.57
N THR A 485 -6.07 6.50 18.28
CA THR A 485 -4.76 6.86 17.72
C THR A 485 -4.49 8.38 17.90
N ARG A 486 -5.49 9.23 17.64
CA ARG A 486 -5.41 10.68 17.86
C ARG A 486 -5.11 11.01 19.32
N ALA A 487 -5.87 10.42 20.24
CA ALA A 487 -5.68 10.62 21.67
C ALA A 487 -4.29 10.15 22.15
N GLY A 488 -3.79 9.07 21.59
CA GLY A 488 -2.45 8.54 21.87
C GLY A 488 -1.34 9.48 21.39
N LEU A 489 -1.39 9.95 20.14
CA LEU A 489 -0.42 10.91 19.60
C LEU A 489 -0.34 12.19 20.43
N LYS A 490 -1.47 12.71 20.91
CA LYS A 490 -1.50 13.91 21.77
C LYS A 490 -0.82 13.72 23.13
N ARG A 491 -0.53 12.51 23.57
CA ARG A 491 0.19 12.22 24.82
C ARG A 491 1.71 12.24 24.68
N THR A 492 2.24 12.14 23.45
CA THR A 492 3.69 12.10 23.21
C THR A 492 4.37 13.40 23.65
N GLY A 493 5.63 13.31 24.03
CA GLY A 493 6.48 14.47 24.36
C GLY A 493 6.80 15.29 23.10
N LEU A 494 7.25 14.59 22.05
CA LEU A 494 7.61 15.18 20.76
C LEU A 494 7.04 14.36 19.61
N THR A 495 6.40 15.04 18.64
CA THR A 495 6.11 14.48 17.31
C THR A 495 6.91 15.21 16.25
N VAL A 496 7.55 14.45 15.35
CA VAL A 496 8.33 14.98 14.22
C VAL A 496 7.75 14.43 12.92
N HIS A 497 7.39 15.28 11.97
CA HIS A 497 6.80 14.90 10.71
C HIS A 497 7.66 15.41 9.54
N VAL A 498 8.39 14.52 8.87
CA VAL A 498 9.05 14.82 7.60
C VAL A 498 8.00 14.68 6.50
N SER A 499 7.60 15.77 5.86
CA SER A 499 6.43 15.76 4.99
C SER A 499 6.54 16.76 3.83
N THR A 500 5.82 16.48 2.75
CA THR A 500 5.72 17.39 1.61
C THR A 500 4.52 18.32 1.68
N LYS A 501 3.41 17.88 2.33
CA LYS A 501 2.13 18.60 2.37
C LYS A 501 1.46 18.43 3.73
N PRO A 502 0.61 19.36 4.18
CA PRO A 502 -0.17 19.20 5.41
C PRO A 502 -1.12 18.00 5.36
N ASN A 503 -1.33 17.38 6.52
CA ASN A 503 -2.31 16.32 6.74
C ASN A 503 -2.77 16.30 8.21
N LEU A 504 -3.73 15.44 8.57
CA LEU A 504 -4.29 15.39 9.91
C LEU A 504 -3.30 14.92 11.01
N SER A 505 -2.25 14.17 10.66
CA SER A 505 -1.22 13.80 11.64
C SER A 505 -0.46 15.03 12.18
N HIS A 506 -0.33 16.08 11.38
CA HIS A 506 0.35 17.31 11.77
C HIS A 506 -0.42 18.11 12.83
N VAL A 507 -1.73 17.95 12.90
CA VAL A 507 -2.59 18.67 13.85
C VAL A 507 -3.00 17.83 15.05
N ALA A 508 -2.88 16.51 15.00
CA ALA A 508 -3.00 15.60 16.13
C ALA A 508 -1.64 15.38 16.82
N HIS A 509 -1.01 16.46 17.21
CA HIS A 509 0.39 16.53 17.64
C HIS A 509 0.61 16.23 19.13
N GLY A 510 1.84 15.84 19.49
CA GLY A 510 2.32 15.75 20.86
C GLY A 510 2.45 17.12 21.55
N ARG A 511 3.01 17.14 22.77
CA ARG A 511 3.21 18.39 23.52
C ARG A 511 4.08 19.39 22.77
N THR A 512 5.12 18.90 22.10
CA THR A 512 5.92 19.65 21.12
C THR A 512 5.76 18.95 19.76
N SER A 513 5.68 19.71 18.68
CA SER A 513 5.64 19.12 17.34
C SER A 513 6.47 19.91 16.36
N LEU A 514 7.13 19.18 15.45
CA LEU A 514 7.91 19.69 14.33
C LEU A 514 7.35 19.19 13.03
N ILE A 515 7.21 20.08 12.05
CA ILE A 515 6.94 19.72 10.65
C ILE A 515 8.17 20.12 9.83
N LEU A 516 8.83 19.15 9.24
CA LEU A 516 10.06 19.29 8.47
C LEU A 516 9.79 19.08 6.99
N PRO A 517 9.87 20.13 6.15
CA PRO A 517 9.55 20.04 4.73
C PRO A 517 10.66 19.34 3.96
N THR A 518 10.25 18.42 3.06
CA THR A 518 11.21 17.65 2.25
C THR A 518 10.99 17.81 0.75
N LEU A 519 12.03 17.46 -0.03
CA LEU A 519 11.94 17.32 -1.47
C LEU A 519 10.98 16.17 -1.83
N GLY A 520 10.19 16.35 -2.89
CA GLY A 520 9.47 15.25 -3.52
C GLY A 520 10.33 14.53 -4.56
N ARG A 521 9.89 13.37 -5.04
CA ARG A 521 10.59 12.63 -6.11
C ARG A 521 10.71 13.41 -7.42
N THR A 522 9.79 14.33 -7.67
CA THR A 522 9.81 15.23 -8.83
C THR A 522 10.89 16.31 -8.74
N ASP A 523 11.31 16.67 -7.52
CA ASP A 523 12.21 17.79 -7.27
C ASP A 523 13.67 17.41 -7.55
N VAL A 524 14.43 18.37 -8.09
CA VAL A 524 15.88 18.23 -8.27
C VAL A 524 16.56 18.30 -6.91
N ASP A 525 17.45 17.36 -6.65
CA ASP A 525 18.35 17.33 -5.51
C ASP A 525 19.79 17.59 -5.98
N ASP A 526 20.23 18.84 -5.90
CA ASP A 526 21.50 19.33 -6.45
C ASP A 526 22.32 20.21 -5.50
N LYS A 527 21.97 20.22 -4.21
CA LYS A 527 22.64 21.02 -3.18
C LYS A 527 23.77 20.28 -2.42
N HIS A 528 24.41 19.34 -3.08
CA HIS A 528 25.45 18.49 -2.48
C HIS A 528 26.82 18.79 -3.08
N ALA A 529 27.88 18.60 -2.28
CA ALA A 529 29.26 18.75 -2.74
C ALA A 529 29.58 17.80 -3.91
N GLY A 530 29.00 16.59 -3.91
CA GLY A 530 29.10 15.60 -4.98
C GLY A 530 28.22 15.89 -6.22
N GLY A 531 27.53 17.04 -6.26
CA GLY A 531 26.64 17.42 -7.33
C GLY A 531 25.26 16.79 -7.22
N ARG A 532 24.56 16.68 -8.34
CA ARG A 532 23.15 16.22 -8.38
C ARG A 532 23.00 14.77 -8.01
N GLN A 533 22.20 14.49 -6.97
CA GLN A 533 21.93 13.17 -6.48
C GLN A 533 20.70 12.50 -7.16
N PHE A 534 20.57 11.21 -6.94
CA PHE A 534 19.37 10.42 -7.25
C PHE A 534 19.15 9.40 -6.14
N VAL A 535 17.91 8.95 -6.01
CA VAL A 535 17.53 7.88 -5.11
C VAL A 535 17.09 6.64 -5.90
N THR A 536 16.91 5.52 -5.21
CA THR A 536 16.51 4.26 -5.81
C THR A 536 15.25 3.71 -5.16
N ILE A 537 14.53 2.89 -5.89
CA ILE A 537 13.33 2.19 -5.42
C ILE A 537 13.33 0.74 -5.87
N GLU A 538 12.56 -0.10 -5.17
CA GLU A 538 12.25 -1.49 -5.52
C GLU A 538 10.76 -1.63 -5.80
N ASP A 539 10.39 -2.05 -6.99
CA ASP A 539 9.00 -2.30 -7.36
C ASP A 539 8.45 -3.64 -6.85
N SER A 540 7.16 -3.92 -7.11
CA SER A 540 6.48 -5.15 -6.67
C SER A 540 7.07 -6.44 -7.25
N MET A 541 7.88 -6.36 -8.30
CA MET A 541 8.49 -7.51 -8.97
C MET A 541 10.01 -7.55 -8.75
N SER A 542 10.46 -6.87 -7.69
CA SER A 542 11.86 -6.84 -7.23
C SER A 542 12.84 -6.25 -8.24
N VAL A 543 12.39 -5.31 -9.07
CA VAL A 543 13.29 -4.52 -9.91
C VAL A 543 13.74 -3.28 -9.13
N VAL A 544 15.05 -3.09 -9.01
CA VAL A 544 15.66 -1.91 -8.40
C VAL A 544 16.11 -0.97 -9.49
N HIS A 545 15.60 0.26 -9.47
CA HIS A 545 15.96 1.28 -10.46
C HIS A 545 16.08 2.67 -9.84
N ARG A 546 16.75 3.56 -10.56
CA ARG A 546 16.97 4.93 -10.10
C ARG A 546 15.76 5.83 -10.36
N SER A 547 15.59 6.80 -9.46
CA SER A 547 14.61 7.89 -9.56
C SER A 547 15.34 9.22 -9.35
N GLN A 548 15.28 10.10 -10.34
CA GLN A 548 15.98 11.39 -10.30
C GLN A 548 15.03 12.51 -10.70
N GLY A 549 14.67 13.36 -9.73
CA GLY A 549 13.78 14.50 -9.93
C GLY A 549 14.28 15.48 -11.00
N ARG A 550 13.38 16.18 -11.67
CA ARG A 550 13.64 17.03 -12.83
C ARG A 550 13.03 18.43 -12.73
N LEU A 551 12.29 18.69 -11.67
CA LEU A 551 11.60 19.97 -11.45
C LEU A 551 12.32 20.79 -10.37
N ARG A 552 12.37 22.11 -10.54
CA ARG A 552 12.90 22.97 -9.47
C ARG A 552 11.99 22.89 -8.24
N PRO A 553 12.55 22.71 -7.02
CA PRO A 553 11.78 22.77 -5.78
C PRO A 553 11.01 24.08 -5.63
N VAL A 554 9.89 24.04 -4.90
CA VAL A 554 9.05 25.23 -4.65
C VAL A 554 9.63 26.19 -3.61
N SER A 555 10.58 25.71 -2.80
CA SER A 555 11.32 26.50 -1.80
C SER A 555 12.79 26.08 -1.80
N GLU A 556 13.65 27.04 -1.45
CA GLU A 556 15.08 26.80 -1.26
C GLU A 556 15.39 26.22 0.13
N HIS A 557 14.42 26.23 1.05
CA HIS A 557 14.54 25.70 2.40
C HIS A 557 14.28 24.19 2.49
N LEU A 558 13.83 23.54 1.40
CA LEU A 558 13.60 22.10 1.39
C LEU A 558 14.92 21.32 1.46
N LEU A 559 14.95 20.29 2.29
CA LEU A 559 16.04 19.32 2.35
C LEU A 559 15.57 17.96 1.81
N ALA A 560 16.50 17.17 1.30
CA ALA A 560 16.22 15.79 0.92
C ALA A 560 16.07 14.89 2.17
N GLU A 561 15.24 13.85 2.08
CA GLU A 561 15.03 12.92 3.20
C GLU A 561 16.34 12.30 3.73
N PRO A 562 17.32 11.82 2.92
CA PRO A 562 18.58 11.31 3.44
C PRO A 562 19.35 12.35 4.27
N VAL A 563 19.34 13.63 3.84
CA VAL A 563 19.98 14.73 4.57
C VAL A 563 19.29 14.96 5.92
N ILE A 564 17.94 14.95 5.94
CA ILE A 564 17.18 15.15 7.17
C ILE A 564 17.51 14.03 8.18
N VAL A 565 17.54 12.77 7.72
CA VAL A 565 17.88 11.62 8.58
C VAL A 565 19.28 11.74 9.13
N ALA A 566 20.27 12.02 8.27
CA ALA A 566 21.65 12.15 8.69
C ALA A 566 21.85 13.26 9.72
N ARG A 567 21.18 14.41 9.54
CA ARG A 567 21.26 15.53 10.49
C ARG A 567 20.56 15.25 11.82
N MET A 568 19.41 14.53 11.80
CA MET A 568 18.79 14.04 13.04
C MET A 568 19.72 13.09 13.79
N ALA A 569 20.39 12.19 13.06
CA ALA A 569 21.33 11.25 13.66
C ALA A 569 22.55 11.96 14.27
N GLU A 570 23.17 12.90 13.56
CA GLU A 570 24.26 13.74 14.12
C GLU A 570 23.83 14.44 15.40
N ALA A 571 22.64 15.07 15.40
CA ALA A 571 22.13 15.79 16.54
C ALA A 571 21.84 14.89 17.76
N ALA A 572 21.39 13.67 17.54
CA ALA A 572 21.05 12.73 18.60
C ALA A 572 22.25 11.95 19.14
N LEU A 573 23.15 11.49 18.25
CA LEU A 573 24.25 10.56 18.55
C LEU A 573 25.59 11.27 18.77
N GLY A 574 25.73 12.52 18.31
CA GLY A 574 26.96 13.29 18.37
C GLY A 574 27.85 13.13 17.15
N GLU A 575 28.76 14.10 16.95
CA GLU A 575 29.69 14.13 15.79
C GLU A 575 30.78 13.03 15.85
N ASP A 576 31.09 12.52 17.03
CA ASP A 576 32.09 11.45 17.24
C ASP A 576 31.53 10.04 17.02
N HIS A 577 30.26 9.91 16.56
CA HIS A 577 29.66 8.60 16.30
C HIS A 577 30.40 7.89 15.14
N PRO A 578 30.65 6.55 15.23
CA PRO A 578 31.41 5.81 14.20
C PRO A 578 30.84 5.86 12.78
N VAL A 579 29.53 6.06 12.64
CA VAL A 579 28.88 6.23 11.34
C VAL A 579 29.08 7.66 10.85
N ASP A 580 29.65 7.82 9.66
CA ASP A 580 29.86 9.14 9.03
C ASP A 580 28.57 9.62 8.33
N TRP A 581 27.63 10.10 9.14
CA TRP A 581 26.34 10.61 8.66
C TRP A 581 26.48 11.76 7.67
N ARG A 582 27.47 12.64 7.89
CA ARG A 582 27.69 13.82 7.05
C ARG A 582 28.16 13.45 5.65
N ALA A 583 29.14 12.53 5.54
CA ALA A 583 29.59 12.07 4.25
C ALA A 583 28.46 11.42 3.43
N MET A 584 27.64 10.58 4.09
CA MET A 584 26.48 9.95 3.45
C MET A 584 25.40 10.95 3.02
N ALA A 585 25.22 12.06 3.74
CA ALA A 585 24.30 13.14 3.34
C ALA A 585 24.78 13.89 2.09
N GLU A 586 26.10 14.00 1.88
CA GLU A 586 26.72 14.71 0.75
C GLU A 586 26.86 13.84 -0.50
N ASP A 587 26.94 12.51 -0.35
CA ASP A 587 27.07 11.58 -1.48
C ASP A 587 26.28 10.27 -1.21
N TYR A 588 25.17 10.09 -1.91
CA TYR A 588 24.33 8.89 -1.76
C TYR A 588 24.95 7.61 -2.34
N ASP A 589 26.06 7.72 -3.09
CA ASP A 589 26.82 6.55 -3.53
C ASP A 589 27.44 5.84 -2.31
N LEU A 590 27.84 6.57 -1.27
CA LEU A 590 28.35 5.98 -0.03
C LEU A 590 27.27 5.17 0.69
N ILE A 591 26.02 5.66 0.71
CA ILE A 591 24.90 4.91 1.28
C ILE A 591 24.72 3.58 0.52
N ARG A 592 24.73 3.63 -0.81
CA ARG A 592 24.58 2.44 -1.66
C ARG A 592 25.75 1.46 -1.51
N ASP A 593 26.95 1.94 -1.24
CA ASP A 593 28.12 1.10 -0.96
C ASP A 593 27.94 0.35 0.38
N HIS A 594 27.41 1.00 1.43
CA HIS A 594 27.04 0.34 2.67
C HIS A 594 25.93 -0.69 2.45
N ILE A 595 24.85 -0.34 1.72
CA ILE A 595 23.79 -1.28 1.37
C ILE A 595 24.35 -2.51 0.64
N ALA A 596 25.26 -2.33 -0.30
CA ALA A 596 25.89 -3.41 -1.07
C ALA A 596 26.67 -4.41 -0.18
N ARG A 597 27.22 -3.95 0.95
CA ARG A 597 27.95 -4.81 1.90
C ARG A 597 27.04 -5.47 2.94
N VAL A 598 25.89 -4.86 3.24
CA VAL A 598 24.97 -5.34 4.28
C VAL A 598 23.85 -6.24 3.71
N ILE A 599 23.33 -5.92 2.53
CA ILE A 599 22.11 -6.54 1.99
C ILE A 599 22.43 -7.43 0.79
N PRO A 600 22.23 -8.76 0.90
CA PRO A 600 22.47 -9.69 -0.21
C PRO A 600 21.66 -9.31 -1.46
N GLY A 601 22.27 -9.47 -2.65
CA GLY A 601 21.67 -9.14 -3.93
C GLY A 601 21.90 -7.71 -4.41
N PHE A 602 22.57 -6.87 -3.58
CA PHE A 602 22.92 -5.49 -3.92
C PHE A 602 24.41 -5.31 -4.26
N GLU A 603 25.15 -6.38 -4.48
CA GLU A 603 26.55 -6.30 -4.88
C GLU A 603 26.71 -5.40 -6.11
N ASP A 604 27.76 -4.59 -6.16
CA ASP A 604 28.02 -3.61 -7.22
C ASP A 604 26.84 -2.60 -7.44
N TYR A 605 26.15 -2.23 -6.37
CA TYR A 605 24.92 -1.45 -6.44
C TYR A 605 25.03 -0.21 -7.33
N ASN A 606 25.99 0.64 -7.04
CA ASN A 606 26.22 1.89 -7.76
C ASN A 606 26.42 1.70 -9.28
N ARG A 607 27.08 0.62 -9.68
CA ARG A 607 27.28 0.28 -11.09
C ARG A 607 26.00 -0.28 -11.71
N ARG A 608 25.35 -1.22 -11.02
CA ARG A 608 24.14 -1.95 -11.53
C ARG A 608 22.94 -1.02 -11.70
N VAL A 609 22.69 -0.12 -10.73
CA VAL A 609 21.56 0.80 -10.80
C VAL A 609 21.72 1.90 -11.86
N ARG A 610 22.95 2.15 -12.30
CA ARG A 610 23.24 3.08 -13.40
C ARG A 610 23.13 2.42 -14.79
N THR A 611 22.90 1.11 -14.87
CA THR A 611 22.53 0.47 -16.12
C THR A 611 21.19 0.97 -16.61
N ARG A 612 20.88 0.71 -17.89
CA ARG A 612 19.72 1.30 -18.58
C ARG A 612 18.38 1.07 -17.88
N ASP A 613 18.17 -0.11 -17.30
CA ASP A 613 16.92 -0.55 -16.73
C ASP A 613 17.02 -0.97 -15.24
N GLY A 614 18.14 -0.61 -14.58
CA GLY A 614 18.40 -1.07 -13.23
C GLY A 614 18.73 -2.57 -13.17
N PHE A 615 18.30 -3.26 -12.12
CA PHE A 615 18.55 -4.69 -11.96
C PHE A 615 17.43 -5.37 -11.17
N VAL A 616 17.33 -6.67 -11.37
CA VAL A 616 16.36 -7.53 -10.67
C VAL A 616 17.04 -8.18 -9.48
N LEU A 617 16.40 -8.17 -8.32
CA LEU A 617 16.86 -8.90 -7.15
C LEU A 617 16.64 -10.42 -7.31
N PRO A 618 17.52 -11.26 -6.79
CA PRO A 618 17.35 -12.71 -6.82
C PRO A 618 16.05 -13.15 -6.12
N SER A 619 15.37 -14.13 -6.71
CA SER A 619 14.21 -14.80 -6.12
C SER A 619 14.34 -16.30 -6.36
N PRO A 620 14.90 -17.07 -5.41
CA PRO A 620 15.15 -18.49 -5.61
C PRO A 620 13.92 -19.30 -6.09
N PRO A 621 12.68 -19.07 -5.61
CA PRO A 621 11.50 -19.74 -6.15
C PRO A 621 11.22 -19.44 -7.61
N ARG A 622 11.52 -18.23 -8.09
CA ARG A 622 11.36 -17.82 -9.50
C ARG A 622 12.53 -18.30 -10.35
N ASP A 623 13.77 -18.07 -9.90
CA ASP A 623 14.96 -18.14 -10.74
C ASP A 623 15.52 -19.56 -10.86
N THR A 624 15.46 -20.34 -9.77
CA THR A 624 16.08 -21.66 -9.66
C THR A 624 15.12 -22.75 -9.16
N ARG A 625 13.88 -22.40 -8.87
CA ARG A 625 12.87 -23.33 -8.31
C ARG A 625 13.31 -23.97 -7.00
N THR A 626 14.05 -23.20 -6.19
CA THR A 626 14.52 -23.61 -4.86
C THR A 626 13.81 -22.79 -3.77
N PHE A 627 13.63 -23.38 -2.58
CA PHE A 627 12.82 -22.80 -1.53
C PHE A 627 13.63 -22.72 -0.24
N ALA A 628 13.97 -21.50 0.17
CA ALA A 628 14.79 -21.23 1.37
C ALA A 628 13.97 -21.27 2.66
N THR A 629 13.12 -22.28 2.81
CA THR A 629 12.43 -22.59 4.08
C THR A 629 13.37 -23.33 5.04
N ASP A 630 12.96 -23.48 6.28
CA ASP A 630 13.71 -24.24 7.31
C ASP A 630 13.99 -25.71 6.94
N ILE A 631 13.19 -26.29 6.03
CA ILE A 631 13.36 -27.66 5.51
C ILE A 631 13.94 -27.72 4.08
N GLY A 632 14.27 -26.59 3.49
CA GLY A 632 14.79 -26.49 2.10
C GLY A 632 13.81 -26.90 1.00
N LYS A 633 12.52 -27.03 1.30
CA LYS A 633 11.43 -27.37 0.38
C LYS A 633 10.25 -26.43 0.56
N ALA A 634 9.45 -26.26 -0.48
CA ALA A 634 8.16 -25.58 -0.34
C ALA A 634 7.21 -26.41 0.52
N ARG A 635 6.31 -25.74 1.23
CA ARG A 635 5.47 -26.38 2.24
C ARG A 635 3.99 -26.23 1.90
N PHE A 636 3.29 -27.37 1.78
CA PHE A 636 1.84 -27.39 1.86
C PHE A 636 1.40 -27.18 3.32
N THR A 637 0.29 -26.49 3.49
CA THR A 637 -0.29 -26.20 4.80
C THR A 637 -1.76 -26.60 4.84
N VAL A 638 -2.30 -26.83 6.02
CA VAL A 638 -3.71 -27.13 6.23
C VAL A 638 -4.27 -26.12 7.21
N SER A 639 -5.26 -25.35 6.80
CA SER A 639 -5.99 -24.41 7.65
C SER A 639 -7.45 -24.83 7.77
N PRO A 640 -8.07 -24.69 8.96
CA PRO A 640 -9.51 -24.87 9.11
C PRO A 640 -10.26 -23.80 8.33
N LEU A 641 -11.48 -24.11 7.85
CA LEU A 641 -12.34 -23.11 7.25
C LEU A 641 -12.79 -22.13 8.33
N GLU A 642 -12.59 -20.85 8.06
CA GLU A 642 -13.11 -19.75 8.85
C GLU A 642 -13.62 -18.64 7.95
N TYR A 643 -14.77 -18.09 8.29
CA TYR A 643 -15.37 -16.93 7.63
C TYR A 643 -16.28 -16.17 8.59
N LEU A 644 -16.55 -14.91 8.28
CA LEU A 644 -17.38 -14.06 9.13
C LEU A 644 -18.88 -14.32 8.86
N THR A 645 -19.62 -14.60 9.95
CA THR A 645 -21.07 -14.74 9.92
C THR A 645 -21.69 -13.65 10.82
N PRO A 646 -22.10 -12.52 10.26
CA PRO A 646 -22.67 -11.43 11.05
C PRO A 646 -24.04 -11.83 11.64
N PRO A 647 -24.41 -11.27 12.81
CA PRO A 647 -25.73 -11.44 13.39
C PRO A 647 -26.84 -10.91 12.45
N ALA A 648 -28.09 -11.31 12.68
CA ALA A 648 -29.23 -10.77 11.96
C ALA A 648 -29.27 -9.23 12.08
N GLY A 649 -29.58 -8.56 10.98
CA GLY A 649 -29.61 -7.09 10.94
C GLY A 649 -28.24 -6.43 10.73
N HIS A 650 -27.17 -7.21 10.58
CA HIS A 650 -25.82 -6.71 10.31
C HIS A 650 -25.34 -7.07 8.91
N LEU A 651 -24.42 -6.29 8.39
CA LEU A 651 -23.69 -6.55 7.14
C LEU A 651 -22.18 -6.68 7.41
N ILE A 652 -21.48 -7.28 6.45
CA ILE A 652 -20.01 -7.26 6.43
C ILE A 652 -19.56 -6.05 5.63
N LEU A 653 -18.91 -5.08 6.28
CA LEU A 653 -18.39 -3.88 5.63
C LEU A 653 -16.90 -4.01 5.34
N GLN A 654 -16.50 -3.58 4.14
CA GLN A 654 -15.12 -3.35 3.78
C GLN A 654 -14.83 -1.87 3.56
N THR A 655 -13.68 -1.39 4.00
CA THR A 655 -13.20 -0.07 3.58
C THR A 655 -12.62 -0.14 2.17
N LEU A 656 -12.73 0.93 1.39
CA LEU A 656 -12.17 0.98 0.05
C LEU A 656 -11.71 2.40 -0.32
N ARG A 657 -10.86 2.52 -1.35
CA ARG A 657 -10.47 3.81 -1.91
C ARG A 657 -11.44 4.25 -3.00
N SER A 658 -11.69 5.54 -3.08
CA SER A 658 -12.31 6.13 -4.27
C SER A 658 -11.34 6.12 -5.44
N HIS A 659 -11.84 6.24 -6.67
CA HIS A 659 -10.99 6.33 -7.86
C HIS A 659 -10.11 7.59 -7.87
N ASP A 660 -10.59 8.69 -7.29
CA ASP A 660 -9.87 9.97 -7.20
C ASP A 660 -8.98 10.05 -5.93
N GLN A 661 -8.53 8.91 -5.41
CA GLN A 661 -7.73 8.82 -4.20
C GLN A 661 -6.53 7.89 -4.39
N TYR A 662 -5.40 8.27 -3.79
CA TYR A 662 -4.28 7.36 -3.58
C TYR A 662 -3.77 7.48 -2.13
N ASN A 663 -4.13 6.53 -1.28
CA ASN A 663 -3.98 6.61 0.19
C ASN A 663 -4.53 7.96 0.70
N THR A 664 -3.76 8.67 1.52
CA THR A 664 -4.08 10.03 1.98
C THR A 664 -3.28 11.11 1.25
N THR A 665 -2.51 10.77 0.21
CA THR A 665 -1.64 11.69 -0.53
C THR A 665 -2.35 12.37 -1.69
N ILE A 666 -3.10 11.58 -2.49
CA ILE A 666 -4.03 12.11 -3.47
C ILE A 666 -5.41 11.93 -2.86
N TYR A 667 -6.14 13.01 -2.75
CA TYR A 667 -7.43 13.00 -2.12
C TYR A 667 -8.40 13.85 -2.95
N GLY A 668 -9.30 13.18 -3.65
CA GLY A 668 -10.27 13.82 -4.52
C GLY A 668 -11.69 13.44 -4.15
N LEU A 669 -12.63 14.13 -4.79
CA LEU A 669 -14.06 14.02 -4.52
C LEU A 669 -14.86 13.44 -5.70
N ASP A 670 -14.18 12.82 -6.67
CA ASP A 670 -14.81 12.27 -7.87
C ASP A 670 -14.44 10.78 -8.09
N ASP A 671 -15.18 9.89 -7.44
CA ASP A 671 -15.14 8.46 -7.77
C ASP A 671 -16.05 8.17 -8.99
N ARG A 672 -15.63 8.65 -10.14
CA ARG A 672 -16.41 8.51 -11.36
C ARG A 672 -16.65 7.07 -11.80
N TYR A 673 -15.87 6.09 -11.31
CA TYR A 673 -16.11 4.67 -11.64
C TYR A 673 -17.30 4.12 -10.88
N ARG A 674 -17.45 4.47 -9.60
CA ARG A 674 -18.61 4.10 -8.81
C ARG A 674 -19.75 5.12 -8.88
N GLY A 675 -19.53 6.26 -9.55
CA GLY A 675 -20.55 7.30 -9.74
C GLY A 675 -20.77 8.17 -8.51
N ILE A 676 -19.81 8.27 -7.60
CA ILE A 676 -19.89 9.09 -6.38
C ILE A 676 -19.06 10.35 -6.57
N SER A 677 -19.63 11.52 -6.36
CA SER A 677 -18.90 12.77 -6.44
C SER A 677 -19.34 13.80 -5.39
N LYS A 678 -18.46 14.76 -5.13
CA LYS A 678 -18.56 15.89 -4.19
C LYS A 678 -18.58 15.56 -2.71
N ALA A 679 -18.81 14.30 -2.32
CA ALA A 679 -18.85 13.86 -0.93
C ALA A 679 -18.17 12.51 -0.75
N ARG A 680 -17.89 12.11 0.50
CA ARG A 680 -17.16 10.89 0.82
C ARG A 680 -17.80 10.01 1.90
N LYS A 681 -18.63 10.58 2.76
CA LYS A 681 -19.34 9.81 3.79
C LYS A 681 -20.50 9.02 3.20
N VAL A 682 -20.15 7.95 2.46
CA VAL A 682 -21.13 7.04 1.82
C VAL A 682 -20.91 5.60 2.23
N VAL A 683 -22.00 4.83 2.29
CA VAL A 683 -21.97 3.37 2.38
C VAL A 683 -22.65 2.81 1.15
N LEU A 684 -21.89 2.07 0.36
CA LEU A 684 -22.38 1.32 -0.79
C LEU A 684 -22.92 -0.02 -0.29
N ALA A 685 -24.20 -0.33 -0.52
CA ALA A 685 -24.80 -1.58 -0.10
C ALA A 685 -25.81 -2.09 -1.14
N ASN A 686 -26.04 -3.41 -1.17
CA ASN A 686 -26.98 -4.00 -2.10
C ASN A 686 -28.41 -3.47 -1.84
N PRO A 687 -29.14 -3.01 -2.88
CA PRO A 687 -30.50 -2.47 -2.71
C PRO A 687 -31.44 -3.45 -2.03
N GLU A 688 -31.32 -4.76 -2.28
CA GLU A 688 -32.17 -5.77 -1.64
C GLU A 688 -31.84 -5.94 -0.15
N ASP A 689 -30.57 -5.78 0.23
CA ASP A 689 -30.15 -5.80 1.64
C ASP A 689 -30.66 -4.55 2.37
N LEU A 690 -30.58 -3.36 1.74
CA LEU A 690 -31.13 -2.13 2.30
C LEU A 690 -32.64 -2.27 2.52
N ALA A 691 -33.37 -2.77 1.52
CA ALA A 691 -34.82 -3.00 1.65
C ALA A 691 -35.18 -4.01 2.75
N ALA A 692 -34.42 -5.12 2.84
CA ALA A 692 -34.59 -6.14 3.88
C ALA A 692 -34.33 -5.60 5.30
N LEU A 693 -33.40 -4.64 5.44
CA LEU A 693 -33.08 -3.94 6.69
C LEU A 693 -34.01 -2.76 6.97
N GLY A 694 -34.95 -2.44 6.05
CA GLY A 694 -35.90 -1.35 6.17
C GLY A 694 -35.34 0.04 5.93
N PHE A 695 -34.23 0.17 5.22
CA PHE A 695 -33.63 1.45 4.85
C PHE A 695 -33.86 1.83 3.39
N ALA A 696 -33.96 3.13 3.13
CA ALA A 696 -34.08 3.68 1.79
C ALA A 696 -32.73 4.07 1.19
N ASP A 697 -32.65 4.11 -0.16
CA ASP A 697 -31.52 4.73 -0.84
C ASP A 697 -31.42 6.23 -0.47
N ARG A 698 -30.21 6.73 -0.26
CA ARG A 698 -29.89 8.10 0.19
C ARG A 698 -30.31 8.41 1.64
N GLU A 699 -30.76 7.46 2.42
CA GLU A 699 -31.03 7.69 3.84
C GLU A 699 -29.75 8.02 4.60
N LEU A 700 -29.82 9.01 5.51
CA LEU A 700 -28.71 9.43 6.37
C LEU A 700 -28.71 8.58 7.62
N VAL A 701 -27.60 7.92 7.89
CA VAL A 701 -27.45 6.99 9.02
C VAL A 701 -26.11 7.21 9.76
N ASP A 702 -26.06 6.70 10.97
CA ASP A 702 -24.80 6.39 11.61
C ASP A 702 -24.48 4.91 11.37
N VAL A 703 -23.21 4.62 11.12
CA VAL A 703 -22.69 3.27 10.95
C VAL A 703 -22.04 2.83 12.25
N ILE A 704 -22.46 1.69 12.77
CA ILE A 704 -21.94 1.13 14.01
C ILE A 704 -21.21 -0.17 13.68
N SER A 705 -19.92 -0.25 13.98
CA SER A 705 -19.21 -1.52 13.97
C SER A 705 -19.20 -2.17 15.35
N VAL A 706 -19.19 -3.50 15.36
CA VAL A 706 -19.19 -4.29 16.59
C VAL A 706 -18.04 -5.28 16.55
N PHE A 707 -17.16 -5.23 17.57
CA PHE A 707 -16.07 -6.18 17.73
C PHE A 707 -15.88 -6.54 19.21
N ASN A 708 -15.99 -7.81 19.57
CA ASN A 708 -15.85 -8.35 20.94
C ASN A 708 -16.76 -7.63 21.98
N GLY A 709 -17.90 -7.10 21.56
CA GLY A 709 -18.82 -6.36 22.43
C GLY A 709 -18.57 -4.85 22.47
N ASP A 710 -17.46 -4.37 21.94
CA ASP A 710 -17.17 -2.94 21.80
C ASP A 710 -17.75 -2.39 20.50
N GLU A 711 -18.27 -1.17 20.57
CA GLU A 711 -18.85 -0.46 19.44
C GLU A 711 -18.00 0.73 19.02
N ARG A 712 -17.92 0.94 17.70
CA ARG A 712 -17.35 2.16 17.09
C ARG A 712 -18.40 2.79 16.19
N ARG A 713 -18.51 4.10 16.23
CA ARG A 713 -19.53 4.87 15.50
C ARG A 713 -18.89 5.80 14.47
N ALA A 714 -19.37 5.72 13.23
CA ALA A 714 -19.08 6.68 12.17
C ALA A 714 -20.37 7.44 11.85
N GLU A 715 -20.35 8.76 12.05
CA GLU A 715 -21.54 9.58 11.99
C GLU A 715 -21.84 10.15 10.60
N ALA A 716 -23.13 10.27 10.29
CA ALA A 716 -23.65 11.00 9.15
C ALA A 716 -23.20 10.44 7.78
N PHE A 717 -23.29 9.13 7.60
CA PHE A 717 -23.07 8.48 6.30
C PHE A 717 -24.39 8.36 5.51
N ARG A 718 -24.31 8.52 4.17
CA ARG A 718 -25.43 8.27 3.28
C ARG A 718 -25.37 6.86 2.71
N LEU A 719 -26.48 6.14 2.83
CA LEU A 719 -26.64 4.85 2.17
C LEU A 719 -26.76 5.06 0.67
N VAL A 720 -26.06 4.26 -0.11
CA VAL A 720 -26.14 4.30 -1.58
C VAL A 720 -26.37 2.90 -2.10
N GLY A 721 -27.51 2.72 -2.78
CA GLY A 721 -27.83 1.47 -3.47
C GLY A 721 -26.78 1.15 -4.54
N TYR A 722 -26.00 0.08 -4.34
CA TYR A 722 -24.92 -0.32 -5.22
C TYR A 722 -24.87 -1.85 -5.35
N PRO A 723 -24.56 -2.43 -6.51
CA PRO A 723 -24.55 -3.87 -6.72
C PRO A 723 -23.37 -4.58 -6.02
N THR A 724 -23.27 -4.45 -4.71
CA THR A 724 -22.36 -5.24 -3.87
C THR A 724 -22.80 -6.69 -3.77
N ALA A 725 -21.93 -7.62 -3.41
CA ALA A 725 -22.32 -8.96 -3.01
C ALA A 725 -23.33 -8.90 -1.85
N ARG A 726 -24.33 -9.80 -1.84
CA ARG A 726 -25.39 -9.84 -0.81
C ARG A 726 -24.77 -10.04 0.58
N GLY A 727 -25.32 -9.33 1.57
CA GLY A 727 -24.80 -9.31 2.94
C GLY A 727 -23.53 -8.49 3.13
N CYS A 728 -23.08 -7.77 2.09
CA CYS A 728 -21.85 -6.96 2.12
C CYS A 728 -22.13 -5.48 1.88
N ALA A 729 -21.31 -4.63 2.48
CA ALA A 729 -21.29 -3.20 2.29
C ALA A 729 -19.86 -2.68 2.10
N ALA A 730 -19.74 -1.45 1.61
CA ALA A 730 -18.41 -0.81 1.44
C ALA A 730 -18.51 0.68 1.77
N ALA A 731 -17.46 1.23 2.39
CA ALA A 731 -17.33 2.65 2.71
C ALA A 731 -15.94 3.16 2.41
N TYR A 732 -15.81 4.47 2.18
CA TYR A 732 -14.51 5.04 1.84
C TYR A 732 -13.58 5.13 3.06
N TYR A 733 -12.35 4.79 2.83
CA TYR A 733 -11.17 5.06 3.64
C TYR A 733 -10.66 6.50 3.32
N PRO A 734 -10.22 7.32 4.27
CA PRO A 734 -10.08 7.02 5.71
C PRO A 734 -11.33 7.27 6.55
N GLU A 735 -12.41 7.80 5.99
CA GLU A 735 -13.62 8.20 6.74
C GLU A 735 -14.21 7.05 7.57
N ALA A 736 -14.09 5.83 7.08
CA ALA A 736 -14.58 4.63 7.77
C ALA A 736 -13.56 4.00 8.74
N ASN A 737 -12.33 4.53 8.86
CA ASN A 737 -11.29 3.94 9.74
C ASN A 737 -11.65 4.02 11.23
N VAL A 738 -12.46 4.97 11.62
CA VAL A 738 -13.00 5.06 12.98
C VAL A 738 -13.79 3.81 13.39
N LEU A 739 -14.32 3.06 12.41
CA LEU A 739 -15.06 1.81 12.62
C LEU A 739 -14.15 0.60 12.88
N VAL A 740 -12.86 0.70 12.56
CA VAL A 740 -11.92 -0.43 12.64
C VAL A 740 -11.31 -0.46 14.02
N HIS A 741 -11.76 -1.38 14.87
CA HIS A 741 -11.17 -1.56 16.20
C HIS A 741 -9.68 -1.94 16.08
N LYS A 742 -8.80 -1.35 16.91
CA LYS A 742 -7.34 -1.60 16.84
C LYS A 742 -6.95 -3.06 17.03
N ASP A 743 -7.75 -3.83 17.82
CA ASP A 743 -7.53 -5.25 18.08
C ASP A 743 -8.19 -6.17 17.02
N LEU A 744 -8.89 -5.60 16.05
CA LEU A 744 -9.35 -6.36 14.89
C LEU A 744 -8.20 -6.51 13.90
N VAL A 745 -7.43 -7.57 14.05
CA VAL A 745 -6.22 -7.82 13.28
C VAL A 745 -6.22 -9.21 12.65
N ALA A 746 -5.40 -9.37 11.62
CA ALA A 746 -5.08 -10.67 11.05
C ALA A 746 -4.28 -11.50 12.04
N ARG A 747 -4.63 -12.76 12.19
CA ARG A 747 -3.83 -13.70 12.98
C ARG A 747 -2.41 -13.80 12.41
N GLU A 748 -1.45 -14.07 13.25
CA GLU A 748 -0.02 -14.20 12.97
C GLU A 748 0.65 -12.87 12.55
N SER A 749 0.00 -12.01 11.73
CA SER A 749 0.65 -10.86 11.11
C SER A 749 0.26 -9.50 11.69
N ASN A 750 -0.67 -9.42 12.62
CA ASN A 750 -1.22 -8.18 13.19
C ASN A 750 -1.73 -7.14 12.16
N THR A 751 -1.85 -7.50 10.88
CA THR A 751 -2.37 -6.56 9.88
C THR A 751 -3.80 -6.13 10.24
N PRO A 752 -4.11 -4.83 10.34
CA PRO A 752 -5.46 -4.38 10.71
C PRO A 752 -6.55 -4.87 9.77
N GLY A 753 -7.69 -5.27 10.33
CA GLY A 753 -8.80 -5.94 9.65
C GLY A 753 -9.76 -5.00 8.93
N TYR A 754 -9.28 -4.10 8.08
CA TYR A 754 -10.09 -3.09 7.38
C TYR A 754 -11.17 -3.65 6.44
N LYS A 755 -11.12 -4.93 6.08
CA LYS A 755 -11.95 -5.50 5.01
C LYS A 755 -13.07 -6.43 5.50
N ALA A 756 -13.20 -6.66 6.78
CA ALA A 756 -14.22 -7.57 7.30
C ALA A 756 -14.79 -7.08 8.64
N LEU A 757 -15.53 -5.97 8.60
CA LEU A 757 -16.17 -5.36 9.76
C LEU A 757 -17.62 -5.83 9.87
N THR A 758 -18.06 -6.24 11.05
CA THR A 758 -19.49 -6.43 11.33
C THR A 758 -20.12 -5.09 11.65
N VAL A 759 -21.11 -4.65 10.83
CA VAL A 759 -21.74 -3.34 11.00
C VAL A 759 -23.26 -3.41 10.96
N ARG A 760 -23.91 -2.46 11.67
CA ARG A 760 -25.33 -2.14 11.54
C ARG A 760 -25.51 -0.65 11.29
N PHE A 761 -26.72 -0.28 10.86
CA PHE A 761 -27.09 1.11 10.62
C PHE A 761 -28.09 1.60 11.66
N GLU A 762 -27.92 2.86 12.09
CA GLU A 762 -28.86 3.56 12.96
C GLU A 762 -29.34 4.84 12.27
N ARG A 763 -30.65 5.07 12.29
CA ARG A 763 -31.23 6.30 11.72
C ARG A 763 -30.82 7.50 12.55
N ARG A 764 -30.40 8.54 11.89
CA ARG A 764 -30.28 9.86 12.55
C ARG A 764 -31.66 10.48 12.68
N GLN A 765 -31.97 10.92 13.89
CA GLN A 765 -33.20 11.66 14.19
C GLN A 765 -33.09 13.10 13.70
#